data_adc5f60b71d9df16cde63e6ca502f900
#
_entry.id   adc5f60b71d9df16cde63e6ca502f900
#
_cell.length_a   1.000
_cell.length_b   1.000
_cell.length_c   1.000
_cell.angle_alpha   90.00
_cell.angle_beta   90.00
_cell.angle_gamma   90.00
#
_symmetry.space_group_name_H-M   'P 1'
#
loop_
_entity.id
_entity.type
_entity.pdbx_description
1 polymer ?
#
loop_
_entity_poly.entity_id
_entity_poly.type
_entity_poly.pdbx_seq_one_letter_code
_entity_poly.pdbx_strand_id
1 'polypeptide(L)'
;MICVKRFFCMVLALTLLLCACGETAEDTSFLPGAESEVSKVFEENELIGEIDTYLTGEAPDRTMLAKNLFADASYTFNTNTNESYTDPDMKKLNDGNKRDLFDRYSWVAFTGDIVPTVTFDLGEGEHALADVEINMLRQVAYGIELPDSVILSVSRDGKEYVNISTLKSPEDVGEGSVFVYRFALPVTVSARYIRLSFRRKESNFLFMDEITGYEYCEDGTIDPSTGSSTEKVFDYYEYRLNTEVTTPVSPSDSDYNTRQNLALLKGAEVQATHFDPFDPAQGSNSDKERLAVLIDGKRAKKASYVDGAFAHFYRGCGRHVVVDLGNVMAVDSVEAEFLNEVSVGIAVPPVVMVSVSNDGENWITTYGGYTLEYGSNEKCLYNVAADFKEAYRARYIRISFTTVPENAVSTNVYLSEIEVWGKKNAENVPEAKDDPSIIMGRYPDIGRIGCNNVLLAAVDGNVKEDPTRNLDVTGALKHQAYLDEQGNIQDTFYDSVLFCPSNSFPFTGNVKANADLYRADMFTEGFNLYAWDEAARQVQEAIPGTADATVWLNLMCPDNDDTCPDVDGDGKAEDLSTPEGRLSYLKYQVDEYLKAWEETGFEHITLLGFYWNNETIHRNDLALEKAVIGGINAYIHEKGYKSFWCPYYSAYGTWMWQELGFDVACLQPNYMFYVTEPTRLTSTADTAKLYGMCVEIEIEVVSGEGSVGKYREYLREGFDSGYMHSVKLYYVGRTPSAIASAYDSEDPLAHSVYEDTYLYAREKLDESYNKGASVSMDGVKDLTLQVVHGKKVDFDLALPEGVKARIMESTVYGTFRLDLSGEGQYRAMEGFRGEDRILLEIYDPAGNRKTVTITVTVTEE
;
A
#
# COMPACT_ATOMS: atom_id res chain seq x y z
N MET A 1 5.86 31.71 2.84
CA MET A 1 6.29 31.98 1.42
C MET A 1 7.54 31.21 0.99
N ILE A 2 8.35 30.73 1.89
CA ILE A 2 9.56 29.96 1.61
C ILE A 2 9.23 28.47 1.48
N CYS A 3 8.41 27.90 2.34
CA CYS A 3 7.98 26.48 2.22
C CYS A 3 7.16 26.18 0.95
N VAL A 4 6.21 26.99 0.62
CA VAL A 4 5.39 26.80 -0.61
C VAL A 4 6.20 27.02 -1.89
N LYS A 5 7.20 27.91 -1.89
CA LYS A 5 8.12 28.05 -3.03
C LYS A 5 9.05 26.85 -3.17
N ARG A 6 9.48 26.23 -2.07
CA ARG A 6 10.30 25.00 -2.14
C ARG A 6 9.47 23.79 -2.55
N PHE A 7 8.23 23.67 -2.06
CA PHE A 7 7.30 22.62 -2.50
C PHE A 7 6.94 22.79 -4.00
N PHE A 8 6.66 24.02 -4.46
CA PHE A 8 6.44 24.29 -5.88
C PHE A 8 7.70 24.08 -6.74
N CYS A 9 8.90 24.37 -6.22
CA CYS A 9 10.15 24.05 -6.90
C CYS A 9 10.46 22.55 -6.92
N MET A 10 10.06 21.79 -5.90
CA MET A 10 10.26 20.35 -5.86
C MET A 10 9.28 19.62 -6.79
N VAL A 11 8.02 20.03 -6.83
CA VAL A 11 7.03 19.53 -7.81
C VAL A 11 7.37 20.01 -9.23
N LEU A 12 7.88 21.23 -9.42
CA LEU A 12 8.35 21.71 -10.72
C LEU A 12 9.67 21.04 -11.14
N ALA A 13 10.55 20.68 -10.21
CA ALA A 13 11.77 19.92 -10.48
C ALA A 13 11.45 18.47 -10.87
N LEU A 14 10.43 17.84 -10.25
CA LEU A 14 9.96 16.51 -10.64
C LEU A 14 9.27 16.55 -12.02
N THR A 15 8.46 17.58 -12.29
CA THR A 15 7.83 17.78 -13.60
C THR A 15 8.86 18.17 -14.67
N LEU A 16 9.92 18.89 -14.31
CA LEU A 16 10.98 19.26 -15.25
C LEU A 16 12.02 18.14 -15.48
N LEU A 17 12.22 17.22 -14.53
CA LEU A 17 12.99 15.99 -14.78
C LEU A 17 12.22 15.00 -15.69
N LEU A 18 10.89 15.00 -15.64
CA LEU A 18 10.05 14.24 -16.58
C LEU A 18 9.93 14.92 -17.96
N CYS A 19 10.17 16.24 -18.04
CA CYS A 19 10.18 16.98 -19.32
C CYS A 19 11.56 17.14 -19.98
N ALA A 20 12.65 16.77 -19.30
CA ALA A 20 14.02 16.90 -19.88
C ALA A 20 14.49 15.64 -20.63
N CYS A 21 13.74 14.56 -20.60
CA CYS A 21 13.88 13.44 -21.52
C CYS A 21 12.84 13.59 -22.64
N GLY A 22 13.01 14.61 -23.45
CA GLY A 22 12.20 14.82 -24.62
C GLY A 22 12.62 13.92 -25.76
N GLU A 23 11.96 12.80 -25.85
CA GLU A 23 11.59 12.13 -27.09
C GLU A 23 10.51 11.15 -26.69
N THR A 24 9.37 11.24 -27.37
CA THR A 24 8.16 10.42 -27.25
C THR A 24 8.36 9.10 -26.52
N ALA A 25 8.35 9.16 -25.19
CA ALA A 25 8.05 7.99 -24.42
C ALA A 25 6.59 7.67 -24.73
N GLU A 26 6.36 6.78 -25.68
CA GLU A 26 5.13 6.00 -25.64
C GLU A 26 5.09 5.43 -24.23
N ASP A 27 4.05 5.80 -23.54
CA ASP A 27 3.76 5.45 -22.17
C ASP A 27 3.92 3.93 -21.94
N THR A 28 5.09 3.53 -21.47
CA THR A 28 5.42 2.13 -21.15
C THR A 28 5.03 1.77 -19.71
N SER A 29 4.33 2.68 -19.02
CA SER A 29 4.00 2.52 -17.58
C SER A 29 2.91 1.50 -17.29
N PHE A 30 2.37 0.77 -18.28
CA PHE A 30 1.37 -0.26 -18.07
C PHE A 30 1.61 -1.45 -19.00
N LEU A 31 2.35 -2.41 -18.52
CA LEU A 31 2.33 -3.77 -19.02
C LEU A 31 2.04 -4.74 -17.86
N PRO A 32 0.78 -4.86 -17.45
CA PRO A 32 0.36 -5.92 -16.55
C PRO A 32 -0.05 -7.10 -17.41
N GLY A 33 0.67 -8.05 -17.59
CA GLY A 33 0.17 -9.16 -18.40
C GLY A 33 0.76 -10.49 -17.99
N ALA A 34 2.05 -10.53 -17.82
CA ALA A 34 2.72 -11.76 -17.43
C ALA A 34 2.50 -12.10 -15.94
N GLU A 35 2.34 -11.07 -15.10
CA GLU A 35 2.12 -11.26 -13.67
C GLU A 35 0.73 -11.82 -13.34
N SER A 36 -0.31 -11.51 -14.14
CA SER A 36 -1.66 -12.01 -13.88
C SER A 36 -1.85 -13.51 -14.16
N GLU A 37 -1.08 -14.12 -15.04
CA GLU A 37 -1.14 -15.57 -15.26
C GLU A 37 -0.37 -16.35 -14.18
N VAL A 38 0.77 -15.85 -13.77
CA VAL A 38 1.50 -16.47 -12.65
C VAL A 38 0.68 -16.31 -11.36
N SER A 39 -0.04 -15.21 -11.16
CA SER A 39 -0.93 -15.03 -10.01
C SER A 39 -2.13 -15.98 -10.02
N LYS A 40 -2.70 -16.32 -11.16
CA LYS A 40 -3.81 -17.30 -11.25
C LYS A 40 -3.43 -18.69 -10.77
N VAL A 41 -2.18 -19.06 -10.93
CA VAL A 41 -1.68 -20.36 -10.47
C VAL A 41 -1.67 -20.48 -8.94
N PHE A 42 -1.66 -19.34 -8.22
CA PHE A 42 -1.62 -19.30 -6.76
C PHE A 42 -3.00 -19.05 -6.10
N GLU A 43 -3.96 -18.52 -6.83
CA GLU A 43 -5.29 -18.20 -6.28
C GLU A 43 -6.18 -19.41 -6.03
N GLU A 44 -5.85 -20.58 -6.59
CA GLU A 44 -6.67 -21.77 -6.46
C GLU A 44 -5.85 -22.96 -5.98
N ASN A 45 -6.00 -23.34 -4.72
CA ASN A 45 -5.54 -24.63 -4.20
C ASN A 45 -6.08 -25.83 -5.01
N GLU A 46 -7.13 -25.64 -5.79
CA GLU A 46 -7.65 -26.59 -6.76
C GLU A 46 -6.62 -26.86 -7.89
N LEU A 47 -5.87 -25.85 -8.35
CA LEU A 47 -4.85 -26.01 -9.40
C LEU A 47 -3.65 -26.89 -8.97
N ILE A 48 -3.27 -26.86 -7.69
CA ILE A 48 -2.29 -27.81 -7.15
C ILE A 48 -2.85 -29.25 -7.23
N GLY A 49 -4.16 -29.44 -7.13
CA GLY A 49 -4.86 -30.72 -7.37
C GLY A 49 -4.75 -31.20 -8.80
N GLU A 50 -4.60 -30.33 -9.78
CA GLU A 50 -4.53 -30.67 -11.20
C GLU A 50 -3.16 -31.17 -11.67
N ILE A 51 -2.06 -30.89 -10.95
CA ILE A 51 -0.73 -31.44 -11.28
C ILE A 51 -0.80 -32.95 -11.51
N ASP A 52 -1.50 -33.70 -10.66
CA ASP A 52 -1.63 -35.15 -10.80
C ASP A 52 -2.23 -35.57 -12.12
N THR A 53 -3.07 -34.77 -12.72
CA THR A 53 -3.70 -35.09 -13.99
C THR A 53 -2.69 -35.04 -15.15
N TYR A 54 -1.59 -34.29 -15.00
CA TYR A 54 -0.52 -34.18 -16.00
C TYR A 54 0.60 -35.22 -15.81
N LEU A 55 0.72 -35.86 -14.64
CA LEU A 55 1.76 -36.83 -14.37
C LEU A 55 1.44 -38.17 -15.01
N THR A 56 2.36 -38.75 -15.77
CA THR A 56 2.16 -40.06 -16.36
C THR A 56 2.32 -41.19 -15.32
N GLY A 57 2.90 -40.89 -14.16
CA GLY A 57 3.25 -41.88 -13.15
C GLY A 57 4.54 -42.65 -13.44
N GLU A 58 5.22 -42.38 -14.55
CA GLU A 58 6.45 -43.06 -14.96
C GLU A 58 7.66 -42.13 -14.88
N ALA A 59 8.74 -42.60 -14.24
CA ALA A 59 10.01 -41.90 -14.27
C ALA A 59 10.68 -42.04 -15.65
N PRO A 60 11.28 -40.95 -16.20
CA PRO A 60 11.94 -41.02 -17.48
C PRO A 60 13.18 -41.91 -17.40
N ASP A 61 13.32 -42.85 -18.36
CA ASP A 61 14.52 -43.68 -18.51
C ASP A 61 15.62 -42.91 -19.27
N ARG A 62 16.42 -42.15 -18.53
CA ARG A 62 17.52 -41.34 -19.07
C ARG A 62 18.73 -42.15 -19.56
N THR A 63 18.67 -43.48 -19.58
CA THR A 63 19.66 -44.35 -20.26
C THR A 63 19.37 -44.52 -21.74
N MET A 64 18.14 -44.15 -22.16
CA MET A 64 17.72 -44.11 -23.57
C MET A 64 18.14 -42.80 -24.21
N LEU A 65 18.19 -42.76 -25.54
CA LEU A 65 18.34 -41.54 -26.31
C LEU A 65 17.02 -40.71 -26.27
N ALA A 66 17.14 -39.39 -26.32
CA ALA A 66 16.01 -38.51 -26.28
C ALA A 66 15.58 -38.08 -27.71
N LYS A 67 14.30 -37.71 -27.80
CA LYS A 67 13.70 -37.02 -28.94
C LYS A 67 13.39 -35.57 -28.51
N ASN A 68 13.79 -34.59 -29.33
CA ASN A 68 13.45 -33.21 -29.08
C ASN A 68 12.01 -32.92 -29.54
N LEU A 69 11.11 -32.74 -28.60
CA LEU A 69 9.69 -32.44 -28.82
C LEU A 69 9.48 -31.02 -29.37
N PHE A 70 10.43 -30.10 -29.14
CA PHE A 70 10.29 -28.72 -29.55
C PHE A 70 10.77 -28.45 -30.98
N ALA A 71 11.54 -29.34 -31.60
CA ALA A 71 12.13 -29.13 -32.93
C ALA A 71 11.13 -28.72 -34.03
N ASP A 72 9.94 -29.33 -34.00
CA ASP A 72 8.85 -29.04 -34.95
C ASP A 72 7.70 -28.24 -34.34
N ALA A 73 7.81 -27.86 -33.07
CA ALA A 73 6.78 -27.11 -32.37
C ALA A 73 6.71 -25.64 -32.82
N SER A 74 5.52 -25.10 -32.87
CA SER A 74 5.35 -23.66 -32.96
C SER A 74 5.45 -23.02 -31.58
N TYR A 75 5.94 -21.77 -31.48
CA TYR A 75 5.92 -21.06 -30.22
C TYR A 75 5.48 -19.60 -30.37
N THR A 76 5.13 -18.99 -29.27
CA THR A 76 4.68 -17.60 -29.19
C THR A 76 5.31 -16.90 -27.99
N PHE A 77 5.35 -15.56 -28.00
CA PHE A 77 5.79 -14.71 -26.92
C PHE A 77 4.60 -13.92 -26.34
N ASN A 78 4.61 -13.65 -25.04
CA ASN A 78 3.66 -12.73 -24.41
C ASN A 78 4.07 -11.24 -24.55
N THR A 79 5.29 -10.96 -25.04
CA THR A 79 5.84 -9.60 -25.19
C THR A 79 6.65 -9.49 -26.48
N ASN A 80 6.87 -8.25 -26.92
CA ASN A 80 7.73 -8.02 -28.08
C ASN A 80 9.19 -8.31 -27.75
N THR A 81 9.90 -8.89 -28.70
CA THR A 81 11.35 -9.00 -28.66
C THR A 81 12.00 -7.63 -28.90
N ASN A 82 13.24 -7.44 -28.46
CA ASN A 82 13.99 -6.23 -28.75
C ASN A 82 14.18 -6.05 -30.27
N GLU A 83 14.00 -4.83 -30.78
CA GLU A 83 14.04 -4.51 -32.22
C GLU A 83 15.35 -4.92 -32.92
N SER A 84 16.47 -4.99 -32.20
CA SER A 84 17.78 -5.38 -32.76
C SER A 84 18.02 -6.90 -32.69
N TYR A 85 17.22 -7.64 -31.89
CA TYR A 85 17.41 -9.07 -31.63
C TYR A 85 16.08 -9.81 -31.73
N THR A 86 15.43 -9.65 -32.84
CA THR A 86 14.08 -10.19 -33.11
C THR A 86 14.12 -11.65 -33.61
N ASP A 87 12.98 -12.29 -33.48
CA ASP A 87 12.70 -13.60 -34.07
C ASP A 87 11.39 -13.55 -34.89
N PRO A 88 11.42 -12.87 -36.06
CA PRO A 88 10.20 -12.61 -36.83
C PRO A 88 9.56 -13.88 -37.41
N ASP A 89 10.36 -14.93 -37.63
CA ASP A 89 9.92 -16.18 -38.22
C ASP A 89 9.56 -17.22 -37.14
N MET A 90 9.69 -16.88 -35.84
CA MET A 90 9.50 -17.80 -34.70
C MET A 90 10.22 -19.14 -34.90
N LYS A 91 11.54 -19.09 -35.11
CA LYS A 91 12.37 -20.24 -35.39
C LYS A 91 13.68 -20.30 -34.63
N LYS A 92 14.20 -19.18 -34.13
CA LYS A 92 15.54 -19.13 -33.55
C LYS A 92 15.65 -19.93 -32.24
N LEU A 93 14.53 -20.06 -31.50
CA LEU A 93 14.55 -20.74 -30.21
C LEU A 93 14.42 -22.28 -30.30
N ASN A 94 14.21 -22.83 -31.52
CA ASN A 94 14.12 -24.28 -31.73
C ASN A 94 14.72 -24.73 -33.07
N ASP A 95 15.70 -23.99 -33.60
CA ASP A 95 16.37 -24.31 -34.86
C ASP A 95 17.42 -25.41 -34.74
N GLY A 96 17.65 -25.92 -33.55
CA GLY A 96 18.62 -26.98 -33.23
C GLY A 96 20.07 -26.50 -33.14
N ASN A 97 20.30 -25.18 -33.17
CA ASN A 97 21.63 -24.60 -33.20
C ASN A 97 21.97 -23.88 -31.89
N LYS A 98 22.37 -24.59 -30.88
CA LYS A 98 22.84 -24.06 -29.60
C LYS A 98 24.17 -23.32 -29.76
N ARG A 99 24.24 -22.06 -29.29
CA ARG A 99 25.42 -21.19 -29.41
C ARG A 99 26.23 -21.18 -28.11
N ASP A 100 27.54 -21.11 -28.23
CA ASP A 100 28.48 -21.00 -27.12
C ASP A 100 28.94 -19.54 -26.89
N LEU A 101 28.71 -18.66 -27.86
CA LEU A 101 29.15 -17.28 -27.86
C LEU A 101 28.07 -16.36 -28.43
N PHE A 102 28.12 -15.10 -28.02
CA PHE A 102 27.26 -14.09 -28.60
C PHE A 102 27.54 -13.86 -30.08
N ASP A 103 26.50 -13.88 -30.89
CA ASP A 103 26.45 -13.29 -32.21
C ASP A 103 25.16 -12.48 -32.37
N ARG A 104 25.21 -11.48 -33.28
CA ARG A 104 24.13 -10.51 -33.42
C ARG A 104 22.84 -11.09 -34.01
N TYR A 105 22.89 -12.20 -34.70
CA TYR A 105 21.81 -12.67 -35.58
C TYR A 105 21.03 -13.87 -35.00
N SER A 106 21.66 -14.63 -34.11
CA SER A 106 21.11 -15.89 -33.63
C SER A 106 20.36 -15.75 -32.31
N TRP A 107 20.67 -14.73 -31.52
CA TRP A 107 20.06 -14.52 -30.23
C TRP A 107 18.75 -13.75 -30.31
N VAL A 108 17.81 -14.12 -29.47
CA VAL A 108 16.54 -13.41 -29.22
C VAL A 108 16.64 -12.68 -27.88
N ALA A 109 16.27 -11.41 -27.86
CA ALA A 109 16.35 -10.62 -26.65
C ALA A 109 15.01 -10.00 -26.24
N PHE A 110 14.81 -9.91 -24.92
CA PHE A 110 13.69 -9.23 -24.30
C PHE A 110 14.19 -8.10 -23.40
N THR A 111 13.46 -6.97 -23.41
CA THR A 111 13.74 -5.78 -22.60
C THR A 111 12.44 -5.26 -22.00
N GLY A 112 12.54 -4.36 -21.01
CA GLY A 112 11.37 -3.74 -20.38
C GLY A 112 11.01 -4.41 -19.04
N ASP A 113 9.91 -3.99 -18.40
CA ASP A 113 9.52 -4.38 -17.04
C ASP A 113 8.59 -5.61 -16.98
N ILE A 114 8.47 -6.34 -18.06
CA ILE A 114 7.60 -7.52 -18.18
C ILE A 114 8.37 -8.80 -17.85
N VAL A 115 7.67 -9.80 -17.33
CA VAL A 115 8.10 -11.19 -17.31
C VAL A 115 7.87 -11.81 -18.71
N PRO A 116 8.90 -11.93 -19.56
CA PRO A 116 8.70 -12.54 -20.88
C PRO A 116 8.36 -14.02 -20.71
N THR A 117 7.44 -14.51 -21.53
CA THR A 117 7.11 -15.95 -21.61
C THR A 117 7.28 -16.44 -23.03
N VAL A 118 7.73 -17.70 -23.13
CA VAL A 118 7.79 -18.47 -24.38
C VAL A 118 6.86 -19.66 -24.22
N THR A 119 5.87 -19.78 -25.09
CA THR A 119 4.89 -20.88 -25.06
C THR A 119 5.01 -21.72 -26.32
N PHE A 120 5.32 -23.02 -26.17
CA PHE A 120 5.39 -24.00 -27.22
C PHE A 120 4.06 -24.75 -27.35
N ASP A 121 3.56 -24.92 -28.57
CA ASP A 121 2.49 -25.86 -28.94
C ASP A 121 3.10 -27.08 -29.63
N LEU A 122 3.05 -28.22 -28.96
CA LEU A 122 3.63 -29.46 -29.47
C LEU A 122 2.79 -30.16 -30.58
N GLY A 123 1.63 -29.56 -30.95
CA GLY A 123 0.72 -30.07 -31.94
C GLY A 123 -0.35 -30.99 -31.38
N GLU A 124 -0.99 -31.78 -32.27
CA GLU A 124 -2.08 -32.68 -31.86
C GLU A 124 -1.60 -33.80 -30.95
N GLY A 125 -2.28 -34.00 -29.84
CA GLY A 125 -2.01 -35.03 -28.86
C GLY A 125 -1.31 -34.50 -27.61
N GLU A 126 -1.05 -35.39 -26.66
CA GLU A 126 -0.27 -35.13 -25.46
C GLU A 126 1.09 -35.85 -25.60
N HIS A 127 2.15 -35.15 -25.19
CA HIS A 127 3.54 -35.61 -25.28
C HIS A 127 4.14 -35.80 -23.90
N ALA A 128 4.96 -36.85 -23.72
CA ALA A 128 5.55 -37.17 -22.42
C ALA A 128 6.87 -36.39 -22.19
N LEU A 129 6.76 -35.15 -21.74
CA LEU A 129 7.90 -34.28 -21.47
C LEU A 129 8.65 -34.77 -20.23
N ALA A 130 9.97 -34.97 -20.36
CA ALA A 130 10.86 -35.42 -19.30
C ALA A 130 11.86 -34.34 -18.86
N ASP A 131 12.50 -33.65 -19.80
CA ASP A 131 13.49 -32.61 -19.52
C ASP A 131 13.23 -31.38 -20.41
N VAL A 132 13.57 -30.19 -19.90
CA VAL A 132 13.62 -28.95 -20.71
C VAL A 132 14.97 -28.28 -20.49
N GLU A 133 15.63 -27.89 -21.58
CA GLU A 133 16.87 -27.11 -21.55
C GLU A 133 16.66 -25.74 -22.21
N ILE A 134 17.26 -24.67 -21.60
CA ILE A 134 17.21 -23.31 -22.12
C ILE A 134 18.61 -22.73 -22.13
N ASN A 135 19.06 -22.28 -23.30
CA ASN A 135 20.38 -21.69 -23.50
C ASN A 135 20.30 -20.17 -23.39
N MET A 136 20.98 -19.58 -22.41
CA MET A 136 20.95 -18.16 -22.10
C MET A 136 22.35 -17.57 -21.98
N LEU A 137 22.50 -16.30 -22.40
CA LEU A 137 23.75 -15.55 -22.35
C LEU A 137 23.79 -14.62 -21.13
N ARG A 138 24.96 -14.52 -20.50
CA ARG A 138 25.28 -13.52 -19.48
C ARG A 138 26.45 -12.63 -19.91
N GLN A 139 26.21 -11.33 -20.07
CA GLN A 139 27.22 -10.31 -20.36
C GLN A 139 26.87 -9.01 -19.62
N VAL A 140 27.18 -8.95 -18.35
CA VAL A 140 26.81 -7.83 -17.44
C VAL A 140 27.32 -6.48 -17.96
N ALA A 141 28.52 -6.45 -18.56
CA ALA A 141 29.09 -5.24 -19.14
C ALA A 141 28.20 -4.58 -20.22
N TYR A 142 27.28 -5.34 -20.81
CA TYR A 142 26.31 -4.88 -21.81
C TYR A 142 24.87 -4.92 -21.30
N GLY A 143 24.67 -5.08 -19.99
CA GLY A 143 23.34 -5.16 -19.37
C GLY A 143 22.60 -6.47 -19.69
N ILE A 144 23.31 -7.52 -20.09
CA ILE A 144 22.73 -8.86 -20.37
C ILE A 144 22.91 -9.72 -19.13
N GLU A 145 21.79 -10.02 -18.47
CA GLU A 145 21.76 -10.80 -17.22
C GLU A 145 20.92 -12.04 -17.37
N LEU A 146 21.16 -13.02 -16.53
CA LEU A 146 20.26 -14.17 -16.37
C LEU A 146 19.00 -13.71 -15.61
N PRO A 147 17.82 -14.35 -15.83
CA PRO A 147 16.63 -14.08 -15.04
C PRO A 147 16.86 -14.49 -13.57
N ASP A 148 16.08 -13.95 -12.63
CA ASP A 148 16.10 -14.43 -11.25
C ASP A 148 15.72 -15.89 -11.14
N SER A 149 14.69 -16.24 -11.88
CA SER A 149 14.19 -17.60 -11.96
C SER A 149 13.49 -17.84 -13.30
N VAL A 150 13.39 -19.12 -13.65
CA VAL A 150 12.62 -19.62 -14.79
C VAL A 150 11.55 -20.56 -14.27
N ILE A 151 10.30 -20.35 -14.65
CA ILE A 151 9.14 -21.16 -14.26
C ILE A 151 8.74 -22.03 -15.46
N LEU A 152 8.61 -23.32 -15.25
CA LEU A 152 8.06 -24.27 -16.22
C LEU A 152 6.60 -24.53 -15.88
N SER A 153 5.71 -24.27 -16.83
CA SER A 153 4.27 -24.53 -16.72
C SER A 153 3.78 -25.34 -17.90
N VAL A 154 2.72 -26.11 -17.71
CA VAL A 154 2.14 -26.97 -18.73
C VAL A 154 0.62 -26.77 -18.87
N SER A 155 0.08 -27.05 -20.06
CA SER A 155 -1.35 -26.99 -20.32
C SER A 155 -1.77 -28.02 -21.39
N ARG A 156 -3.05 -28.44 -21.34
CA ARG A 156 -3.66 -29.27 -22.38
C ARG A 156 -4.39 -28.46 -23.44
N ASP A 157 -4.92 -27.30 -23.03
CA ASP A 157 -5.81 -26.49 -23.88
C ASP A 157 -5.18 -25.16 -24.31
N GLY A 158 -4.01 -24.81 -23.77
CA GLY A 158 -3.32 -23.54 -24.03
C GLY A 158 -3.92 -22.34 -23.31
N LYS A 159 -4.90 -22.54 -22.42
CA LYS A 159 -5.59 -21.50 -21.66
C LYS A 159 -5.27 -21.57 -20.18
N GLU A 160 -5.42 -22.74 -19.59
CA GLU A 160 -5.12 -22.99 -18.18
C GLU A 160 -3.77 -23.67 -18.04
N TYR A 161 -2.87 -23.07 -17.24
CA TYR A 161 -1.51 -23.56 -17.06
C TYR A 161 -1.26 -23.96 -15.63
N VAL A 162 -0.61 -25.08 -15.44
CA VAL A 162 -0.18 -25.59 -14.14
C VAL A 162 1.33 -25.47 -14.05
N ASN A 163 1.85 -24.81 -13.01
CA ASN A 163 3.30 -24.74 -12.77
C ASN A 163 3.81 -26.10 -12.29
N ILE A 164 4.92 -26.53 -12.89
CA ILE A 164 5.58 -27.80 -12.58
C ILE A 164 6.80 -27.55 -11.71
N SER A 165 7.69 -26.62 -12.10
CA SER A 165 8.95 -26.39 -11.41
C SER A 165 9.45 -24.98 -11.64
N THR A 166 10.25 -24.46 -10.70
CA THR A 166 10.92 -23.17 -10.80
C THR A 166 12.42 -23.34 -10.52
N LEU A 167 13.25 -22.92 -11.45
CA LEU A 167 14.70 -22.90 -11.32
C LEU A 167 15.23 -21.50 -11.07
N LYS A 168 16.15 -21.36 -10.11
CA LYS A 168 16.83 -20.11 -9.80
C LYS A 168 18.13 -19.99 -10.59
N SER A 169 18.47 -18.78 -11.00
CA SER A 169 19.78 -18.53 -11.61
C SER A 169 20.89 -18.58 -10.57
N PRO A 170 22.03 -19.19 -10.89
CA PRO A 170 23.19 -19.20 -10.01
C PRO A 170 23.84 -17.83 -9.95
N GLU A 171 24.47 -17.52 -8.81
CA GLU A 171 25.15 -16.23 -8.60
C GLU A 171 26.53 -16.16 -9.30
N ASP A 172 27.19 -17.30 -9.51
CA ASP A 172 28.57 -17.40 -9.96
C ASP A 172 28.72 -17.77 -11.45
N VAL A 173 27.88 -17.24 -12.33
CA VAL A 173 28.09 -17.42 -13.78
C VAL A 173 29.09 -16.38 -14.27
N GLY A 174 30.17 -16.83 -14.94
CA GLY A 174 31.24 -15.98 -15.48
C GLY A 174 30.73 -14.93 -16.49
N GLU A 175 31.40 -13.79 -16.56
CA GLU A 175 31.17 -12.78 -17.57
C GLU A 175 31.42 -13.35 -18.98
N GLY A 176 30.52 -13.04 -19.93
CA GLY A 176 30.61 -13.53 -21.31
C GLY A 176 30.28 -15.02 -21.48
N SER A 177 29.67 -15.64 -20.46
CA SER A 177 29.37 -17.08 -20.47
C SER A 177 27.95 -17.36 -20.93
N VAL A 178 27.79 -18.54 -21.52
CA VAL A 178 26.50 -19.13 -21.81
C VAL A 178 26.12 -20.07 -20.65
N PHE A 179 24.89 -20.00 -20.24
CA PHE A 179 24.35 -20.83 -19.16
C PHE A 179 23.13 -21.60 -19.65
N VAL A 180 23.10 -22.91 -19.33
CA VAL A 180 22.01 -23.80 -19.72
C VAL A 180 21.16 -24.14 -18.50
N TYR A 181 19.92 -23.64 -18.45
CA TYR A 181 18.94 -24.13 -17.48
C TYR A 181 18.46 -25.51 -17.88
N ARG A 182 18.31 -26.40 -16.92
CA ARG A 182 17.75 -27.71 -17.15
C ARG A 182 16.73 -28.09 -16.10
N PHE A 183 15.48 -28.23 -16.55
CA PHE A 183 14.42 -28.84 -15.80
C PHE A 183 14.51 -30.36 -16.04
N ALA A 184 14.95 -31.12 -15.05
CA ALA A 184 14.96 -32.59 -15.07
C ALA A 184 13.79 -33.08 -14.23
N LEU A 185 12.69 -33.47 -14.86
CA LEU A 185 11.49 -33.90 -14.17
C LEU A 185 11.63 -35.30 -13.59
N PRO A 186 11.28 -35.53 -12.33
CA PRO A 186 11.39 -36.84 -11.70
C PRO A 186 10.36 -37.85 -12.24
N VAL A 187 9.25 -37.34 -12.76
CA VAL A 187 8.19 -38.10 -13.45
C VAL A 187 7.84 -37.37 -14.72
N THR A 188 7.59 -38.06 -15.81
CA THR A 188 7.21 -37.42 -17.07
C THR A 188 5.86 -36.73 -16.97
N VAL A 189 5.71 -35.63 -17.69
CA VAL A 189 4.52 -34.81 -17.71
C VAL A 189 3.87 -34.90 -19.09
N SER A 190 2.57 -35.23 -19.13
CA SER A 190 1.78 -35.34 -20.36
C SER A 190 1.05 -34.02 -20.61
N ALA A 191 1.48 -33.29 -21.63
CA ALA A 191 0.92 -32.00 -22.01
C ALA A 191 1.06 -31.71 -23.51
N ARG A 192 0.25 -30.80 -24.02
CA ARG A 192 0.37 -30.23 -25.35
C ARG A 192 1.12 -28.90 -25.36
N TYR A 193 0.81 -28.03 -24.40
CA TYR A 193 1.41 -26.69 -24.33
C TYR A 193 2.41 -26.61 -23.20
N ILE A 194 3.61 -26.09 -23.51
CA ILE A 194 4.69 -25.91 -22.56
C ILE A 194 5.04 -24.42 -22.49
N ARG A 195 4.96 -23.83 -21.32
CA ARG A 195 5.27 -22.42 -21.10
C ARG A 195 6.48 -22.24 -20.20
N LEU A 196 7.38 -21.35 -20.60
CA LEU A 196 8.52 -20.91 -19.81
C LEU A 196 8.39 -19.43 -19.52
N SER A 197 8.39 -19.07 -18.25
CA SER A 197 8.29 -17.69 -17.77
C SER A 197 9.61 -17.26 -17.13
N PHE A 198 10.16 -16.11 -17.56
CA PHE A 198 11.49 -15.65 -17.17
C PHE A 198 11.38 -14.43 -16.26
N ARG A 199 11.56 -14.60 -14.96
CA ARG A 199 11.55 -13.51 -13.99
C ARG A 199 12.85 -12.73 -14.02
N ARG A 200 12.78 -11.41 -14.02
CA ARG A 200 13.94 -10.52 -14.06
C ARG A 200 14.07 -9.70 -12.79
N LYS A 201 15.32 -9.40 -12.41
CA LYS A 201 15.66 -8.53 -11.29
C LYS A 201 15.38 -7.06 -11.57
N GLU A 202 15.66 -6.64 -12.79
CA GLU A 202 15.62 -5.27 -13.28
C GLU A 202 15.30 -5.26 -14.77
N SER A 203 15.18 -4.08 -15.38
CA SER A 203 14.94 -3.93 -16.82
C SER A 203 16.16 -4.30 -17.70
N ASN A 204 16.94 -5.29 -17.31
CA ASN A 204 18.08 -5.80 -18.04
C ASN A 204 17.66 -6.61 -19.29
N PHE A 205 18.59 -6.80 -20.23
CA PHE A 205 18.36 -7.66 -21.36
C PHE A 205 18.38 -9.14 -20.94
N LEU A 206 17.40 -9.90 -21.40
CA LEU A 206 17.44 -11.37 -21.42
C LEU A 206 17.74 -11.83 -22.82
N PHE A 207 18.77 -12.65 -22.97
CA PHE A 207 19.19 -13.21 -24.25
C PHE A 207 19.10 -14.73 -24.21
N MET A 208 18.40 -15.33 -25.20
CA MET A 208 18.29 -16.78 -25.38
C MET A 208 18.38 -17.15 -26.86
N ASP A 209 18.86 -18.33 -27.19
CA ASP A 209 19.03 -18.79 -28.59
C ASP A 209 18.45 -20.16 -28.87
N GLU A 210 18.36 -21.06 -27.89
CA GLU A 210 17.81 -22.40 -28.10
C GLU A 210 17.06 -22.87 -26.84
N ILE A 211 15.90 -23.46 -27.10
CA ILE A 211 15.09 -24.12 -26.06
C ILE A 211 14.69 -25.51 -26.56
N THR A 212 15.01 -26.56 -25.81
CA THR A 212 14.72 -27.95 -26.17
C THR A 212 13.88 -28.62 -25.10
N GLY A 213 12.93 -29.44 -25.51
CA GLY A 213 12.13 -30.28 -24.63
C GLY A 213 12.28 -31.75 -25.02
N TYR A 214 12.59 -32.62 -24.06
CA TYR A 214 12.96 -33.98 -24.35
C TYR A 214 11.97 -35.02 -23.83
N GLU A 215 11.73 -36.03 -24.68
CA GLU A 215 11.13 -37.33 -24.35
C GLU A 215 12.19 -38.41 -24.55
N TYR A 216 12.33 -39.36 -23.60
CA TYR A 216 13.25 -40.53 -23.74
C TYR A 216 12.46 -41.69 -24.31
N CYS A 217 12.85 -42.18 -25.47
CA CYS A 217 12.10 -43.20 -26.23
C CYS A 217 13.00 -44.02 -27.15
N GLU A 218 12.48 -45.16 -27.66
CA GLU A 218 13.21 -46.07 -28.54
C GLU A 218 13.63 -45.44 -29.88
N ASP A 219 12.92 -44.47 -30.38
CA ASP A 219 13.23 -43.70 -31.61
C ASP A 219 13.99 -42.40 -31.34
N GLY A 220 14.48 -42.23 -30.12
CA GLY A 220 15.34 -41.11 -29.74
C GLY A 220 16.67 -41.10 -30.51
N THR A 221 17.17 -39.90 -30.80
CA THR A 221 18.42 -39.69 -31.58
C THR A 221 19.41 -38.78 -30.89
N ILE A 222 19.03 -38.14 -29.78
CA ILE A 222 19.81 -37.14 -29.08
C ILE A 222 20.26 -37.70 -27.73
N ASP A 223 21.56 -37.53 -27.43
CA ASP A 223 22.08 -37.69 -26.08
C ASP A 223 22.08 -36.28 -25.41
N PRO A 224 21.12 -35.96 -24.55
CA PRO A 224 21.07 -34.63 -23.92
C PRO A 224 22.26 -34.52 -22.98
N SER A 225 23.32 -33.92 -23.45
CA SER A 225 24.52 -33.70 -22.68
C SER A 225 24.21 -32.78 -21.49
N THR A 226 24.62 -33.15 -20.34
CA THR A 226 24.74 -32.48 -19.08
C THR A 226 24.66 -30.93 -19.15
N GLY A 227 23.45 -30.37 -19.14
CA GLY A 227 23.23 -28.95 -18.85
C GLY A 227 23.65 -28.61 -17.42
N SER A 228 23.95 -27.36 -17.19
CA SER A 228 24.23 -26.91 -15.83
C SER A 228 22.97 -27.09 -14.97
N SER A 229 23.05 -27.81 -13.89
CA SER A 229 21.92 -27.94 -12.96
C SER A 229 21.83 -26.67 -12.10
N THR A 230 20.66 -26.06 -12.07
CA THR A 230 20.34 -24.96 -11.15
C THR A 230 19.72 -25.51 -9.87
N GLU A 231 19.85 -24.73 -8.78
CA GLU A 231 19.12 -25.05 -7.55
C GLU A 231 17.62 -24.82 -7.82
N LYS A 232 16.78 -25.79 -7.48
CA LYS A 232 15.34 -25.63 -7.50
C LYS A 232 14.95 -24.65 -6.39
N VAL A 233 14.26 -23.60 -6.75
CA VAL A 233 13.78 -22.60 -5.79
C VAL A 233 12.43 -23.00 -5.22
N PHE A 234 11.56 -23.48 -6.08
CA PHE A 234 10.26 -24.00 -5.72
C PHE A 234 9.87 -25.08 -6.75
N ASP A 235 9.49 -26.25 -6.25
CA ASP A 235 9.00 -27.32 -7.08
C ASP A 235 7.61 -27.71 -6.57
N TYR A 236 6.59 -27.37 -7.35
CA TYR A 236 5.20 -27.63 -7.00
C TYR A 236 4.92 -29.11 -6.81
N TYR A 237 5.58 -29.93 -7.60
CA TYR A 237 5.45 -31.36 -7.49
C TYR A 237 6.04 -31.90 -6.19
N GLU A 238 7.28 -31.50 -5.83
CA GLU A 238 7.90 -31.88 -4.55
C GLU A 238 7.14 -31.24 -3.35
N TYR A 239 6.69 -30.02 -3.45
CA TYR A 239 5.86 -29.35 -2.44
C TYR A 239 4.62 -30.18 -2.14
N ARG A 240 3.92 -30.63 -3.17
CA ARG A 240 2.71 -31.42 -3.00
C ARG A 240 2.99 -32.82 -2.43
N LEU A 241 4.05 -33.47 -2.85
CA LEU A 241 4.43 -34.81 -2.31
C LEU A 241 4.85 -34.72 -0.84
N ASN A 242 5.42 -33.61 -0.42
CA ASN A 242 5.87 -33.38 0.95
C ASN A 242 4.78 -32.77 1.85
N THR A 243 3.77 -32.13 1.29
CA THR A 243 2.54 -31.72 2.00
C THR A 243 1.61 -32.92 2.08
N GLU A 244 1.88 -33.86 2.96
CA GLU A 244 0.89 -34.86 3.32
C GLU A 244 -0.37 -34.18 3.83
N VAL A 245 -1.40 -34.41 3.05
CA VAL A 245 -2.75 -33.93 3.30
C VAL A 245 -3.24 -34.51 4.64
N THR A 246 -3.07 -33.77 5.73
CA THR A 246 -3.65 -34.22 7.00
C THR A 246 -5.16 -33.99 7.01
N THR A 247 -5.91 -35.01 7.36
CA THR A 247 -7.37 -35.05 7.48
C THR A 247 -7.90 -34.03 8.50
N PRO A 248 -9.21 -33.72 8.50
CA PRO A 248 -9.83 -32.81 9.45
C PRO A 248 -9.39 -33.07 10.89
N VAL A 249 -9.22 -31.99 11.65
CA VAL A 249 -8.89 -32.02 13.07
C VAL A 249 -9.86 -32.93 13.82
N SER A 250 -9.31 -33.92 14.51
CA SER A 250 -10.10 -34.85 15.32
C SER A 250 -9.52 -34.93 16.72
N PRO A 251 -10.36 -34.96 17.77
CA PRO A 251 -9.91 -35.13 19.14
C PRO A 251 -9.14 -36.46 19.39
N SER A 252 -9.26 -37.42 18.50
CA SER A 252 -8.54 -38.70 18.56
C SER A 252 -7.12 -38.62 17.96
N ASP A 253 -6.73 -37.54 17.30
CA ASP A 253 -5.39 -37.36 16.75
C ASP A 253 -4.36 -37.34 17.90
N SER A 254 -3.25 -38.05 17.73
CA SER A 254 -2.20 -38.15 18.75
C SER A 254 -1.54 -36.80 19.05
N ASP A 255 -1.56 -35.89 18.11
CA ASP A 255 -0.99 -34.53 18.17
C ASP A 255 -2.03 -33.43 18.51
N TYR A 256 -3.31 -33.81 18.79
CA TYR A 256 -4.42 -32.88 19.04
C TYR A 256 -4.13 -31.85 20.14
N ASN A 257 -3.40 -32.25 21.17
CA ASN A 257 -3.00 -31.40 22.28
C ASN A 257 -1.54 -30.94 22.23
N THR A 258 -0.81 -31.30 21.19
CA THR A 258 0.61 -30.91 21.03
C THR A 258 0.70 -29.51 20.42
N ARG A 259 1.57 -28.65 21.01
CA ARG A 259 1.88 -27.35 20.44
C ARG A 259 2.69 -27.54 19.16
N GLN A 260 2.24 -26.96 18.07
CA GLN A 260 2.81 -27.13 16.74
C GLN A 260 2.54 -25.89 15.88
N ASN A 261 3.21 -25.77 14.72
CA ASN A 261 2.87 -24.77 13.72
C ASN A 261 1.58 -25.18 12.99
N LEU A 262 0.51 -24.49 13.28
CA LEU A 262 -0.84 -24.76 12.76
C LEU A 262 -0.99 -24.35 11.28
N ALA A 263 -0.17 -23.43 10.80
CA ALA A 263 -0.16 -23.01 9.40
C ALA A 263 0.36 -24.10 8.44
N LEU A 264 1.07 -25.12 8.97
CA LEU A 264 1.54 -26.26 8.20
C LEU A 264 0.51 -27.39 8.10
N LEU A 265 -0.64 -27.28 8.76
CA LEU A 265 -1.65 -28.33 8.72
C LEU A 265 -2.37 -28.28 7.37
N LYS A 266 -2.79 -29.49 6.95
CA LYS A 266 -3.63 -29.60 5.76
C LYS A 266 -4.92 -28.78 5.91
N GLY A 267 -5.27 -28.05 4.84
CA GLY A 267 -6.43 -27.15 4.82
C GLY A 267 -6.10 -25.77 5.36
N ALA A 268 -4.86 -25.49 5.76
CA ALA A 268 -4.42 -24.12 5.95
C ALA A 268 -4.19 -23.44 4.59
N GLU A 269 -4.72 -22.24 4.45
CA GLU A 269 -4.64 -21.45 3.23
C GLU A 269 -4.14 -20.05 3.56
N VAL A 270 -3.51 -19.35 2.60
CA VAL A 270 -3.06 -17.98 2.77
C VAL A 270 -3.54 -17.12 1.62
N GLN A 271 -4.04 -15.94 1.97
CA GLN A 271 -4.48 -14.92 1.01
C GLN A 271 -3.87 -13.57 1.40
N ALA A 272 -3.68 -12.70 0.43
CA ALA A 272 -3.27 -11.32 0.67
C ALA A 272 -4.21 -10.36 -0.06
N THR A 273 -4.63 -9.31 0.65
CA THR A 273 -5.44 -8.25 0.09
C THR A 273 -4.79 -6.90 0.36
N HIS A 274 -5.00 -5.94 -0.54
CA HIS A 274 -4.65 -4.56 -0.31
C HIS A 274 -5.61 -3.93 0.71
N PHE A 275 -5.20 -2.88 1.41
CA PHE A 275 -6.10 -2.07 2.23
C PHE A 275 -7.23 -1.51 1.36
N ASP A 276 -6.89 -1.10 0.14
CA ASP A 276 -7.88 -0.84 -0.89
C ASP A 276 -7.70 -1.83 -2.05
N PRO A 277 -8.51 -2.90 -2.10
CA PRO A 277 -8.40 -3.91 -3.14
C PRO A 277 -8.73 -3.39 -4.53
N PHE A 278 -9.21 -2.15 -4.65
CA PHE A 278 -9.71 -1.58 -5.88
C PHE A 278 -8.94 -0.36 -6.38
N ASP A 279 -7.85 0.04 -5.69
CA ASP A 279 -7.01 1.13 -6.15
C ASP A 279 -6.38 0.78 -7.51
N PRO A 280 -6.70 1.50 -8.60
CA PRO A 280 -6.11 1.24 -9.92
C PRO A 280 -4.62 1.57 -9.98
N ALA A 281 -4.09 2.34 -9.02
CA ALA A 281 -2.68 2.63 -8.89
C ALA A 281 -1.89 1.49 -8.20
N GLN A 282 -2.57 0.43 -7.77
CA GLN A 282 -1.90 -0.77 -7.31
C GLN A 282 -0.99 -1.26 -8.43
N GLY A 283 0.28 -1.26 -8.18
CA GLY A 283 1.27 -1.75 -9.12
C GLY A 283 1.06 -3.23 -9.47
N SER A 284 2.06 -3.81 -10.05
CA SER A 284 2.04 -5.22 -10.43
C SER A 284 1.63 -6.12 -9.25
N ASN A 285 0.82 -7.12 -9.55
CA ASN A 285 0.33 -8.11 -8.58
C ASN A 285 1.36 -9.21 -8.28
N SER A 286 2.65 -8.86 -8.21
CA SER A 286 3.70 -9.84 -7.94
C SER A 286 3.56 -10.55 -6.58
N ASP A 287 2.86 -9.92 -5.65
CA ASP A 287 2.52 -10.49 -4.35
C ASP A 287 1.58 -11.69 -4.43
N LYS A 288 0.75 -11.80 -5.48
CA LYS A 288 -0.14 -12.96 -5.64
C LYS A 288 0.58 -14.24 -6.06
N GLU A 289 1.77 -14.13 -6.65
CA GLU A 289 2.44 -15.25 -7.29
C GLU A 289 3.01 -16.31 -6.35
N ARG A 290 3.25 -15.96 -5.10
CA ARG A 290 4.05 -16.84 -4.21
C ARG A 290 3.52 -16.91 -2.78
N LEU A 291 2.23 -16.65 -2.57
CA LEU A 291 1.66 -16.64 -1.23
C LEU A 291 1.82 -17.99 -0.51
N ALA A 292 1.77 -19.09 -1.25
CA ALA A 292 1.94 -20.44 -0.65
C ALA A 292 3.30 -20.64 0.05
N VAL A 293 4.36 -19.89 -0.34
CA VAL A 293 5.65 -19.98 0.36
C VAL A 293 5.59 -19.43 1.77
N LEU A 294 4.58 -18.60 2.09
CA LEU A 294 4.43 -17.99 3.41
C LEU A 294 4.04 -18.99 4.51
N ILE A 295 3.56 -20.17 4.15
CA ILE A 295 3.15 -21.24 5.09
C ILE A 295 3.70 -22.59 4.66
N ASP A 296 4.86 -22.64 3.98
CA ASP A 296 5.47 -23.90 3.51
C ASP A 296 6.48 -24.51 4.49
N GLY A 297 6.70 -23.85 5.63
CA GLY A 297 7.64 -24.28 6.68
C GLY A 297 9.11 -24.00 6.34
N LYS A 298 9.38 -23.15 5.35
CA LYS A 298 10.74 -22.87 4.91
C LYS A 298 11.08 -21.39 5.04
N ARG A 299 11.74 -21.03 6.10
CA ARG A 299 12.33 -19.71 6.28
C ARG A 299 13.44 -19.45 5.26
N ALA A 300 13.67 -18.17 4.93
CA ALA A 300 14.77 -17.77 4.08
C ALA A 300 16.12 -18.21 4.67
N LYS A 301 16.99 -18.73 3.82
CA LYS A 301 18.34 -19.18 4.24
C LYS A 301 19.34 -18.05 4.30
N LYS A 302 19.08 -16.97 3.59
CA LYS A 302 19.95 -15.79 3.45
C LYS A 302 19.14 -14.51 3.52
N ALA A 303 19.69 -13.47 4.13
CA ALA A 303 19.15 -12.13 4.07
C ALA A 303 19.39 -11.52 2.68
N SER A 304 18.69 -12.02 1.66
CA SER A 304 18.81 -11.54 0.30
C SER A 304 17.55 -11.84 -0.49
N TYR A 305 17.06 -10.85 -1.23
CA TYR A 305 15.88 -10.98 -2.07
C TYR A 305 15.98 -12.05 -3.17
N VAL A 306 17.18 -12.50 -3.47
CA VAL A 306 17.42 -13.62 -4.40
C VAL A 306 17.19 -15.00 -3.76
N ASP A 307 16.96 -15.06 -2.45
CA ASP A 307 16.49 -16.29 -1.80
C ASP A 307 15.05 -16.56 -2.23
N GLY A 308 14.79 -17.74 -2.75
CA GLY A 308 13.48 -18.09 -3.30
C GLY A 308 12.34 -18.20 -2.31
N ALA A 309 12.56 -18.01 -1.03
CA ALA A 309 11.57 -18.21 0.02
C ALA A 309 10.61 -17.03 0.24
N PHE A 310 10.71 -15.93 -0.52
CA PHE A 310 9.92 -14.73 -0.26
C PHE A 310 8.69 -14.60 -1.13
N ALA A 311 7.56 -14.18 -0.53
CA ALA A 311 6.51 -13.44 -1.21
C ALA A 311 6.90 -11.96 -1.26
N HIS A 312 6.66 -11.31 -2.39
CA HIS A 312 7.03 -9.94 -2.66
C HIS A 312 5.80 -9.04 -2.74
N PHE A 313 5.75 -8.02 -1.89
CA PHE A 313 4.71 -7.02 -1.85
C PHE A 313 5.26 -5.70 -2.35
N TYR A 314 4.78 -5.29 -3.52
CA TYR A 314 5.32 -4.18 -4.28
C TYR A 314 4.32 -3.04 -4.36
N ARG A 315 4.77 -1.81 -4.08
CA ARG A 315 4.02 -0.54 -4.18
C ARG A 315 2.58 -0.55 -3.62
N GLY A 316 1.99 0.62 -3.57
CA GLY A 316 0.60 0.84 -3.21
C GLY A 316 0.37 0.93 -1.72
N CYS A 317 -0.88 0.74 -1.33
CA CYS A 317 -1.32 0.78 0.05
C CYS A 317 -0.89 -0.45 0.86
N GLY A 318 -1.24 -0.47 2.12
CA GLY A 318 -0.95 -1.58 3.01
C GLY A 318 -1.58 -2.91 2.60
N ARG A 319 -1.18 -3.95 3.29
CA ARG A 319 -1.63 -5.33 3.06
C ARG A 319 -2.23 -5.93 4.31
N HIS A 320 -3.26 -6.74 4.08
CA HIS A 320 -3.72 -7.77 5.00
C HIS A 320 -3.33 -9.14 4.45
N VAL A 321 -2.45 -9.85 5.12
CA VAL A 321 -2.14 -11.25 4.82
C VAL A 321 -2.91 -12.10 5.81
N VAL A 322 -3.80 -12.95 5.31
CA VAL A 322 -4.70 -13.78 6.12
C VAL A 322 -4.33 -15.25 5.95
N VAL A 323 -4.07 -15.91 7.06
CA VAL A 323 -3.95 -17.38 7.12
C VAL A 323 -5.26 -17.95 7.64
N ASP A 324 -5.96 -18.75 6.85
CA ASP A 324 -7.10 -19.58 7.28
C ASP A 324 -6.57 -20.94 7.73
N LEU A 325 -6.74 -21.28 8.98
CA LEU A 325 -6.33 -22.57 9.54
C LEU A 325 -7.30 -23.73 9.20
N GLY A 326 -8.38 -23.43 8.48
CA GLY A 326 -9.43 -24.39 8.13
C GLY A 326 -10.38 -24.75 9.27
N ASN A 327 -9.93 -24.65 10.52
CA ASN A 327 -10.70 -24.91 11.72
C ASN A 327 -10.39 -23.93 12.84
N VAL A 328 -11.30 -23.76 13.79
CA VAL A 328 -11.03 -23.02 15.03
C VAL A 328 -10.07 -23.82 15.88
N MET A 329 -8.91 -23.25 16.19
CA MET A 329 -7.83 -23.85 16.96
C MET A 329 -7.41 -22.94 18.12
N ALA A 330 -6.59 -23.42 19.04
CA ALA A 330 -5.99 -22.65 20.12
C ALA A 330 -4.68 -22.05 19.64
N VAL A 331 -4.62 -20.76 19.40
CA VAL A 331 -3.43 -20.04 18.92
C VAL A 331 -2.82 -19.26 20.08
N ASP A 332 -1.52 -19.41 20.30
CA ASP A 332 -0.77 -18.75 21.38
C ASP A 332 0.29 -17.75 20.89
N SER A 333 0.80 -17.90 19.67
CA SER A 333 1.73 -16.95 19.10
C SER A 333 1.75 -17.02 17.56
N VAL A 334 2.23 -15.94 16.95
CA VAL A 334 2.43 -15.81 15.49
C VAL A 334 3.81 -15.25 15.24
N GLU A 335 4.53 -15.84 14.32
CA GLU A 335 5.81 -15.33 13.84
C GLU A 335 5.72 -14.98 12.35
N ALA A 336 6.41 -13.92 11.94
CA ALA A 336 6.48 -13.49 10.54
C ALA A 336 7.90 -12.98 10.23
N GLU A 337 8.56 -13.58 9.24
CA GLU A 337 9.94 -13.27 8.91
C GLU A 337 10.04 -12.37 7.68
N PHE A 338 10.58 -11.16 7.88
CA PHE A 338 10.76 -10.14 6.85
C PHE A 338 12.23 -9.97 6.46
N LEU A 339 12.48 -9.52 5.23
CA LEU A 339 13.79 -9.13 4.75
C LEU A 339 14.01 -7.62 4.92
N ASN A 340 15.18 -7.23 5.46
CA ASN A 340 15.70 -5.87 5.37
C ASN A 340 16.94 -5.86 4.46
N GLU A 341 16.84 -5.19 3.31
CA GLU A 341 17.93 -4.98 2.35
C GLU A 341 17.77 -3.63 1.67
N VAL A 342 17.91 -2.55 2.46
CA VAL A 342 17.61 -1.16 2.03
C VAL A 342 18.42 -0.74 0.79
N SER A 343 19.64 -1.27 0.62
CA SER A 343 20.49 -0.96 -0.55
C SER A 343 19.87 -1.31 -1.90
N VAL A 344 18.91 -2.22 -1.92
CA VAL A 344 18.16 -2.62 -3.14
C VAL A 344 16.69 -2.26 -3.03
N GLY A 345 16.37 -1.41 -2.08
CA GLY A 345 15.02 -0.89 -1.97
C GLY A 345 14.04 -1.81 -1.23
N ILE A 346 14.46 -2.66 -0.33
CA ILE A 346 13.61 -3.54 0.48
C ILE A 346 13.73 -3.15 1.95
N ALA A 347 12.61 -2.89 2.61
CA ALA A 347 12.59 -2.57 4.04
C ALA A 347 11.53 -3.39 4.78
N VAL A 348 11.84 -3.69 6.04
CA VAL A 348 10.83 -4.22 6.97
C VAL A 348 9.75 -3.18 7.16
N PRO A 349 8.45 -3.53 7.16
CA PRO A 349 7.39 -2.59 7.50
C PRO A 349 7.64 -1.98 8.87
N PRO A 350 7.46 -0.66 9.05
CA PRO A 350 7.78 -0.02 10.33
C PRO A 350 6.87 -0.46 11.47
N VAL A 351 5.67 -0.88 11.14
CA VAL A 351 4.67 -1.40 12.07
C VAL A 351 4.07 -2.67 11.51
N VAL A 352 3.94 -3.70 12.35
CA VAL A 352 3.21 -4.93 12.05
C VAL A 352 2.16 -5.16 13.12
N MET A 353 0.96 -5.50 12.68
CA MET A 353 -0.17 -5.82 13.53
C MET A 353 -0.65 -7.25 13.25
N VAL A 354 -1.00 -7.98 14.31
CA VAL A 354 -1.62 -9.29 14.23
C VAL A 354 -3.01 -9.25 14.85
N SER A 355 -4.00 -9.74 14.09
CA SER A 355 -5.38 -9.88 14.54
C SER A 355 -5.86 -11.31 14.34
N VAL A 356 -6.80 -11.75 15.17
CA VAL A 356 -7.42 -13.07 15.08
C VAL A 356 -8.92 -12.96 14.87
N SER A 357 -9.51 -13.97 14.23
CA SER A 357 -10.95 -14.05 14.00
C SER A 357 -11.41 -15.51 13.95
N ASN A 358 -12.69 -15.74 14.30
CA ASN A 358 -13.34 -17.06 14.16
C ASN A 358 -14.15 -17.17 12.85
N ASP A 359 -14.58 -16.04 12.28
CA ASP A 359 -15.50 -15.95 11.13
C ASP A 359 -14.89 -15.28 9.89
N GLY A 360 -13.70 -14.65 10.01
CA GLY A 360 -13.07 -13.90 8.94
C GLY A 360 -13.61 -12.47 8.75
N GLU A 361 -14.66 -12.08 9.49
CA GLU A 361 -15.31 -10.77 9.44
C GLU A 361 -15.00 -9.93 10.68
N ASN A 362 -15.15 -10.52 11.87
CA ASN A 362 -14.92 -9.85 13.15
C ASN A 362 -13.48 -10.09 13.64
N TRP A 363 -12.66 -9.06 13.65
CA TRP A 363 -11.25 -9.12 13.96
C TRP A 363 -10.90 -8.47 15.29
N ILE A 364 -10.14 -9.18 16.11
CA ILE A 364 -9.59 -8.66 17.36
C ILE A 364 -8.08 -8.57 17.24
N THR A 365 -7.52 -7.37 17.45
CA THR A 365 -6.08 -7.17 17.46
C THR A 365 -5.47 -7.73 18.74
N THR A 366 -4.53 -8.66 18.59
CA THR A 366 -3.84 -9.32 19.69
C THR A 366 -2.39 -8.87 19.85
N TYR A 367 -1.83 -8.24 18.80
CA TYR A 367 -0.49 -7.68 18.80
C TYR A 367 -0.42 -6.48 17.85
N GLY A 368 0.33 -5.46 18.26
CA GLY A 368 0.72 -4.34 17.43
C GLY A 368 2.08 -3.85 17.90
N GLY A 369 3.06 -3.79 17.03
CA GLY A 369 4.43 -3.48 17.41
C GLY A 369 5.22 -2.77 16.33
N TYR A 370 6.18 -1.94 16.80
CA TYR A 370 7.25 -1.42 15.97
C TYR A 370 8.25 -2.53 15.64
N THR A 371 8.81 -2.46 14.45
CA THR A 371 9.80 -3.42 13.96
C THR A 371 11.20 -2.81 14.03
N LEU A 372 12.09 -3.26 13.14
CA LEU A 372 13.41 -2.68 12.95
C LEU A 372 13.28 -1.18 12.60
N GLU A 373 14.22 -0.36 13.08
CA GLU A 373 14.25 1.06 12.74
C GLU A 373 14.20 1.23 11.22
N TYR A 374 13.19 1.92 10.73
CA TYR A 374 12.97 2.09 9.30
C TYR A 374 14.15 2.82 8.65
N GLY A 375 14.60 2.30 7.50
CA GLY A 375 15.78 2.81 6.82
C GLY A 375 17.10 2.37 7.44
N SER A 376 17.09 1.48 8.44
CA SER A 376 18.30 0.82 8.94
C SER A 376 19.06 0.18 7.77
N ASN A 377 20.37 0.42 7.72
CA ASN A 377 21.25 -0.19 6.71
C ASN A 377 21.64 -1.64 7.06
N GLU A 378 21.15 -2.18 8.15
CA GLU A 378 21.40 -3.56 8.52
C GLU A 378 20.71 -4.50 7.52
N LYS A 379 21.51 -5.29 6.81
CA LYS A 379 21.00 -6.36 5.95
C LYS A 379 20.74 -7.59 6.81
N CYS A 380 19.47 -7.90 7.06
CA CYS A 380 19.09 -8.99 7.96
C CYS A 380 17.74 -9.62 7.59
N LEU A 381 17.50 -10.82 8.11
CA LEU A 381 16.17 -11.38 8.27
C LEU A 381 15.64 -10.93 9.63
N TYR A 382 14.49 -10.31 9.63
CA TYR A 382 13.85 -9.77 10.83
C TYR A 382 12.58 -10.57 11.15
N ASN A 383 12.56 -11.21 12.32
CA ASN A 383 11.42 -12.00 12.77
C ASN A 383 10.53 -11.15 13.70
N VAL A 384 9.31 -10.92 13.29
CA VAL A 384 8.25 -10.38 14.17
C VAL A 384 7.68 -11.53 14.95
N ALA A 385 7.83 -11.51 16.28
CA ALA A 385 7.26 -12.51 17.19
C ALA A 385 6.09 -11.86 17.96
N ALA A 386 4.90 -12.29 17.69
CA ALA A 386 3.67 -11.85 18.35
C ALA A 386 3.21 -12.92 19.36
N ASP A 387 3.74 -12.85 20.58
CA ASP A 387 3.32 -13.70 21.68
C ASP A 387 2.02 -13.17 22.29
N PHE A 388 0.99 -13.99 22.37
CA PHE A 388 -0.28 -13.60 22.97
C PHE A 388 -0.21 -13.76 24.50
N LYS A 389 -0.97 -12.94 25.21
CA LYS A 389 -1.06 -13.01 26.69
C LYS A 389 -1.52 -14.40 27.19
N GLU A 390 -2.38 -15.05 26.41
CA GLU A 390 -2.88 -16.40 26.60
C GLU A 390 -3.27 -16.96 25.22
N ALA A 391 -3.53 -18.26 25.12
CA ALA A 391 -4.02 -18.85 23.89
C ALA A 391 -5.47 -18.39 23.63
N TYR A 392 -5.78 -18.06 22.40
CA TYR A 392 -7.12 -17.67 21.95
C TYR A 392 -7.67 -18.63 20.91
N ARG A 393 -8.98 -18.77 20.90
CA ARG A 393 -9.70 -19.48 19.84
C ARG A 393 -9.61 -18.64 18.57
N ALA A 394 -9.07 -19.20 17.50
CA ALA A 394 -9.00 -18.55 16.22
C ALA A 394 -9.01 -19.57 15.07
N ARG A 395 -9.70 -19.24 13.97
CA ARG A 395 -9.55 -19.87 12.67
C ARG A 395 -8.71 -19.04 11.74
N TYR A 396 -8.90 -17.73 11.75
CA TYR A 396 -8.22 -16.80 10.85
C TYR A 396 -7.21 -15.98 11.62
N ILE A 397 -6.02 -15.86 11.04
CA ILE A 397 -4.93 -15.01 11.54
C ILE A 397 -4.64 -13.97 10.47
N ARG A 398 -4.68 -12.69 10.82
CA ARG A 398 -4.40 -11.59 9.90
C ARG A 398 -3.17 -10.81 10.33
N ILE A 399 -2.19 -10.73 9.44
CA ILE A 399 -1.01 -9.90 9.58
C ILE A 399 -1.21 -8.67 8.71
N SER A 400 -1.14 -7.47 9.32
CA SER A 400 -1.37 -6.21 8.64
C SER A 400 -0.13 -5.35 8.71
N PHE A 401 0.27 -4.75 7.58
CA PHE A 401 1.41 -3.85 7.46
C PHE A 401 1.23 -2.90 6.27
N THR A 402 2.04 -1.84 6.23
CA THR A 402 2.08 -0.93 5.08
C THR A 402 3.40 -1.07 4.34
N THR A 403 3.34 -0.87 3.02
CA THR A 403 4.52 -0.55 2.22
C THR A 403 4.66 0.98 2.26
N VAL A 404 5.73 1.50 2.79
CA VAL A 404 5.88 2.96 2.92
C VAL A 404 6.06 3.59 1.54
N PRO A 405 5.16 4.48 1.08
CA PRO A 405 5.27 5.14 -0.21
C PRO A 405 6.32 6.25 -0.13
N GLU A 406 7.58 5.96 -0.39
CA GLU A 406 8.61 6.97 -0.35
C GLU A 406 9.46 7.07 -1.60
N ASN A 407 9.75 8.34 -1.97
CA ASN A 407 10.53 8.71 -3.14
C ASN A 407 12.02 8.31 -3.09
N ALA A 408 12.55 7.80 -2.01
CA ALA A 408 13.99 7.62 -1.85
C ALA A 408 14.45 6.32 -1.18
N VAL A 409 13.55 5.60 -0.51
CA VAL A 409 13.82 4.27 0.04
C VAL A 409 12.61 3.44 -0.25
N SER A 410 12.81 2.34 -0.74
CA SER A 410 11.98 1.23 -1.05
C SER A 410 10.50 1.26 -0.69
N THR A 411 9.80 0.87 -1.68
CA THR A 411 8.38 0.52 -1.66
C THR A 411 8.17 -1.01 -1.63
N ASN A 412 9.22 -1.80 -1.31
CA ASN A 412 9.13 -3.25 -1.38
C ASN A 412 9.18 -3.86 0.01
N VAL A 413 8.28 -4.81 0.26
CA VAL A 413 8.27 -5.68 1.43
C VAL A 413 8.43 -7.13 0.97
N TYR A 414 9.33 -7.86 1.60
CA TYR A 414 9.57 -9.28 1.36
C TYR A 414 9.31 -10.05 2.65
N LEU A 415 8.39 -11.00 2.59
CA LEU A 415 7.98 -11.87 3.70
C LEU A 415 8.24 -13.33 3.31
N SER A 416 8.96 -14.09 4.12
CA SER A 416 9.34 -15.46 3.78
C SER A 416 8.46 -16.53 4.41
N GLU A 417 8.12 -16.41 5.69
CA GLU A 417 7.38 -17.42 6.41
C GLU A 417 6.47 -16.81 7.46
N ILE A 418 5.29 -17.40 7.61
CA ILE A 418 4.34 -17.12 8.69
C ILE A 418 4.14 -18.42 9.46
N GLU A 419 4.51 -18.41 10.72
CA GLU A 419 4.27 -19.53 11.64
C GLU A 419 3.14 -19.16 12.61
N VAL A 420 2.16 -20.02 12.71
CA VAL A 420 1.05 -19.88 13.66
C VAL A 420 1.16 -21.00 14.70
N TRP A 421 1.59 -20.65 15.90
CA TRP A 421 1.86 -21.61 16.93
C TRP A 421 0.66 -21.81 17.86
N GLY A 422 0.42 -23.07 18.20
CA GLY A 422 -0.71 -23.41 19.07
C GLY A 422 -1.03 -24.89 19.08
N LYS A 423 -2.28 -25.19 19.39
CA LYS A 423 -2.80 -26.57 19.48
C LYS A 423 -4.08 -26.73 18.67
N LYS A 424 -4.30 -27.89 18.09
CA LYS A 424 -5.57 -28.22 17.42
C LYS A 424 -6.76 -28.13 18.37
N ASN A 425 -6.56 -28.50 19.63
CA ASN A 425 -7.61 -28.47 20.67
C ASN A 425 -7.89 -27.03 21.14
N ALA A 426 -9.06 -26.53 20.81
CA ALA A 426 -9.56 -25.22 21.26
C ALA A 426 -10.63 -25.36 22.40
N GLU A 427 -10.80 -26.55 22.99
CA GLU A 427 -11.75 -26.76 24.06
C GLU A 427 -11.33 -25.99 25.33
N ASN A 428 -12.25 -25.21 25.89
CA ASN A 428 -12.03 -24.34 27.06
C ASN A 428 -11.00 -23.21 26.85
N VAL A 429 -10.63 -22.91 25.60
CA VAL A 429 -9.78 -21.78 25.26
C VAL A 429 -10.67 -20.54 25.06
N PRO A 430 -10.35 -19.37 25.66
CA PRO A 430 -11.16 -18.17 25.52
C PRO A 430 -11.11 -17.60 24.09
N GLU A 431 -12.10 -16.83 23.72
CA GLU A 431 -12.05 -15.94 22.58
C GLU A 431 -11.17 -14.73 22.89
N ALA A 432 -10.48 -14.21 21.88
CA ALA A 432 -9.73 -12.98 22.01
C ALA A 432 -10.66 -11.81 22.38
N LYS A 433 -10.16 -10.92 23.22
CA LYS A 433 -10.88 -9.72 23.62
C LYS A 433 -10.06 -8.50 23.24
N ASP A 434 -10.78 -7.42 23.00
CA ASP A 434 -10.16 -6.12 22.74
C ASP A 434 -9.27 -5.70 23.92
N ASP A 435 -8.02 -5.35 23.61
CA ASP A 435 -7.04 -4.84 24.57
C ASP A 435 -6.79 -3.35 24.30
N PRO A 436 -7.32 -2.45 25.14
CA PRO A 436 -7.15 -1.01 24.94
C PRO A 436 -5.70 -0.54 25.08
N SER A 437 -4.78 -1.36 25.59
CA SER A 437 -3.37 -1.03 25.66
C SER A 437 -2.67 -1.15 24.29
N ILE A 438 -3.26 -1.87 23.33
CA ILE A 438 -2.78 -1.95 21.96
C ILE A 438 -3.37 -0.77 21.18
N ILE A 439 -2.58 0.26 20.94
CA ILE A 439 -3.01 1.47 20.23
C ILE A 439 -3.16 1.22 18.74
N MET A 440 -2.30 0.39 18.18
CA MET A 440 -2.32 0.03 16.75
C MET A 440 -3.59 -0.77 16.40
N GLY A 441 -4.11 -0.53 15.21
CA GLY A 441 -5.33 -1.18 14.73
C GLY A 441 -6.63 -0.53 15.20
N ARG A 442 -6.56 0.64 15.82
CA ARG A 442 -7.71 1.44 16.24
C ARG A 442 -7.48 2.93 16.08
N TYR A 443 -8.53 3.69 15.96
CA TYR A 443 -8.46 5.14 16.03
C TYR A 443 -8.34 5.63 17.48
N PRO A 444 -7.77 6.83 17.74
CA PRO A 444 -7.61 7.39 19.08
C PRO A 444 -8.93 7.54 19.83
N ASP A 445 -8.91 7.16 21.09
CA ASP A 445 -10.06 7.30 21.99
C ASP A 445 -10.23 8.75 22.44
N ILE A 446 -11.45 9.29 22.30
CA ILE A 446 -11.81 10.65 22.64
C ILE A 446 -11.56 10.95 24.13
N GLY A 447 -11.91 10.01 25.02
CA GLY A 447 -11.73 10.17 26.46
C GLY A 447 -10.26 10.25 26.87
N ARG A 448 -9.39 9.51 26.17
CA ARG A 448 -7.93 9.57 26.40
C ARG A 448 -7.32 10.90 25.99
N ILE A 449 -7.77 11.49 24.88
CA ILE A 449 -7.23 12.75 24.37
C ILE A 449 -7.86 13.96 25.07
N GLY A 450 -9.15 13.92 25.32
CA GLY A 450 -9.90 14.99 26.00
C GLY A 450 -10.52 16.01 25.06
N CYS A 451 -10.60 15.70 23.76
CA CYS A 451 -11.34 16.46 22.75
C CYS A 451 -11.84 15.51 21.67
N ASN A 452 -12.86 15.95 20.92
CA ASN A 452 -13.48 15.15 19.86
C ASN A 452 -13.31 15.82 18.49
N ASN A 453 -13.83 17.03 18.34
CA ASN A 453 -13.90 17.77 17.09
C ASN A 453 -12.99 19.01 17.17
N VAL A 454 -11.82 18.94 16.55
CA VAL A 454 -10.79 19.97 16.61
C VAL A 454 -10.83 20.84 15.35
N LEU A 455 -11.22 22.09 15.50
CA LEU A 455 -11.14 23.09 14.44
C LEU A 455 -9.67 23.49 14.22
N LEU A 456 -9.13 23.37 13.03
CA LEU A 456 -7.88 24.04 12.66
C LEU A 456 -8.19 25.47 12.22
N ALA A 457 -7.93 26.42 13.11
CA ALA A 457 -8.15 27.84 12.86
C ALA A 457 -6.87 28.49 12.32
N ALA A 458 -6.95 29.05 11.11
CA ALA A 458 -5.83 29.74 10.49
C ALA A 458 -5.56 31.10 11.17
N VAL A 459 -4.28 31.37 11.46
CA VAL A 459 -3.79 32.64 12.02
C VAL A 459 -2.91 33.34 10.99
N ASP A 460 -3.32 34.50 10.51
CA ASP A 460 -2.59 35.23 9.49
C ASP A 460 -1.59 36.26 10.06
N GLY A 461 -1.61 36.47 11.39
CA GLY A 461 -0.74 37.41 12.11
C GLY A 461 -1.20 38.86 12.01
N ASN A 462 -0.61 39.70 12.86
CA ASN A 462 -0.90 41.15 12.91
C ASN A 462 -2.39 41.46 13.11
N VAL A 463 -3.04 40.80 14.06
CA VAL A 463 -4.47 40.98 14.39
C VAL A 463 -4.84 42.46 14.63
N LYS A 464 -3.91 43.26 15.16
CA LYS A 464 -4.11 44.68 15.40
C LYS A 464 -4.14 45.53 14.12
N GLU A 465 -3.48 45.06 13.05
CA GLU A 465 -3.42 45.78 11.76
C GLU A 465 -4.56 45.36 10.85
N ASP A 466 -4.88 44.05 10.82
CA ASP A 466 -5.99 43.49 10.03
C ASP A 466 -6.75 42.42 10.85
N PRO A 467 -7.72 42.86 11.68
CA PRO A 467 -8.49 41.93 12.51
C PRO A 467 -9.39 40.99 11.70
N THR A 468 -9.76 41.33 10.45
CA THR A 468 -10.68 40.51 9.65
C THR A 468 -10.10 39.16 9.24
N ARG A 469 -8.81 38.97 9.43
CA ARG A 469 -8.06 37.74 9.08
C ARG A 469 -7.81 36.82 10.28
N ASN A 470 -8.46 37.14 11.41
CA ASN A 470 -8.35 36.35 12.64
C ASN A 470 -9.75 35.98 13.13
N LEU A 471 -9.83 34.93 13.95
CA LEU A 471 -11.09 34.43 14.48
C LEU A 471 -11.68 35.44 15.45
N ASP A 472 -12.86 35.99 15.14
CA ASP A 472 -13.67 36.83 16.01
C ASP A 472 -14.74 36.01 16.74
N VAL A 473 -15.47 36.63 17.69
CA VAL A 473 -16.49 35.94 18.48
C VAL A 473 -17.61 35.38 17.61
N THR A 474 -18.00 36.07 16.54
CA THR A 474 -19.06 35.59 15.64
C THR A 474 -18.60 34.37 14.87
N GLY A 475 -17.37 34.39 14.38
CA GLY A 475 -16.75 33.23 13.73
C GLY A 475 -16.56 32.06 14.69
N ALA A 476 -16.08 32.33 15.90
CA ALA A 476 -15.89 31.28 16.92
C ALA A 476 -17.24 30.62 17.29
N LEU A 477 -18.32 31.41 17.42
CA LEU A 477 -19.64 30.91 17.75
C LEU A 477 -20.21 29.96 16.68
N LYS A 478 -20.01 30.28 15.39
CA LYS A 478 -20.41 29.40 14.26
C LYS A 478 -19.71 28.03 14.25
N HIS A 479 -18.61 27.91 14.98
CA HIS A 479 -17.89 26.63 15.10
C HIS A 479 -18.21 25.92 16.41
N GLN A 480 -18.34 26.63 17.53
CA GLN A 480 -18.63 25.97 18.82
C GLN A 480 -20.08 25.59 18.99
N ALA A 481 -20.98 26.24 18.26
CA ALA A 481 -22.42 26.00 18.33
C ALA A 481 -23.02 25.68 16.96
N TYR A 482 -23.95 24.76 16.91
CA TYR A 482 -24.87 24.63 15.79
C TYR A 482 -25.96 25.71 15.90
N LEU A 483 -26.03 26.60 14.93
CA LEU A 483 -26.89 27.75 14.90
C LEU A 483 -28.06 27.54 13.94
N ASP A 484 -29.25 28.02 14.32
CA ASP A 484 -30.37 28.15 13.38
C ASP A 484 -30.19 29.35 12.41
N GLU A 485 -31.08 29.51 11.44
CA GLU A 485 -31.07 30.61 10.48
C GLU A 485 -31.16 32.01 11.14
N GLN A 486 -31.59 32.11 12.38
CA GLN A 486 -31.70 33.33 13.14
C GLN A 486 -30.49 33.58 14.04
N GLY A 487 -29.50 32.68 14.05
CA GLY A 487 -28.29 32.76 14.87
C GLY A 487 -28.46 32.25 16.30
N ASN A 488 -29.59 31.59 16.65
CA ASN A 488 -29.75 31.03 17.98
C ASN A 488 -29.02 29.69 18.12
N ILE A 489 -28.41 29.50 19.29
CA ILE A 489 -27.68 28.23 19.62
C ILE A 489 -28.71 27.12 19.80
N GLN A 490 -28.55 26.03 19.01
CA GLN A 490 -29.40 24.84 19.05
C GLN A 490 -28.73 23.65 19.71
N ASP A 491 -27.42 23.46 19.48
CA ASP A 491 -26.61 22.36 20.03
C ASP A 491 -25.15 22.78 20.08
N THR A 492 -24.29 21.97 20.71
CA THR A 492 -22.82 22.13 20.65
C THR A 492 -22.30 21.61 19.32
N PHE A 493 -21.14 22.10 18.86
CA PHE A 493 -20.54 21.69 17.57
C PHE A 493 -19.10 21.25 17.77
N TYR A 494 -18.09 22.10 17.46
CA TYR A 494 -16.70 21.79 17.80
C TYR A 494 -16.44 22.03 19.28
N ASP A 495 -15.70 21.12 19.92
CA ASP A 495 -15.30 21.21 21.32
C ASP A 495 -13.84 21.60 21.52
N SER A 496 -13.08 21.75 20.42
CA SER A 496 -11.66 22.07 20.47
C SER A 496 -11.24 22.96 19.31
N VAL A 497 -10.18 23.75 19.50
CA VAL A 497 -9.52 24.53 18.45
C VAL A 497 -8.01 24.36 18.49
N LEU A 498 -7.41 24.26 17.31
CA LEU A 498 -5.97 24.30 17.07
C LEU A 498 -5.67 25.56 16.27
N PHE A 499 -4.97 26.53 16.86
CA PHE A 499 -4.57 27.75 16.17
C PHE A 499 -3.26 27.55 15.41
N CYS A 500 -3.30 27.56 14.07
CA CYS A 500 -2.15 27.31 13.22
C CYS A 500 -1.80 28.52 12.34
N PRO A 501 -0.54 28.97 12.29
CA PRO A 501 -0.14 30.04 11.38
C PRO A 501 -0.38 29.64 9.93
N SER A 502 -1.06 30.50 9.20
CA SER A 502 -1.32 30.30 7.78
C SER A 502 -0.09 30.66 6.93
N ASN A 503 -0.15 30.37 5.63
CA ASN A 503 0.84 30.81 4.65
C ASN A 503 0.94 32.34 4.52
N SER A 504 -0.01 33.09 5.06
CA SER A 504 -0.01 34.56 5.07
C SER A 504 0.60 35.15 6.35
N PHE A 505 0.91 34.29 7.34
CA PHE A 505 1.60 34.75 8.53
C PHE A 505 2.96 35.38 8.14
N PRO A 506 3.34 36.56 8.69
CA PRO A 506 4.52 37.28 8.25
C PRO A 506 5.81 36.72 8.85
N PHE A 507 6.13 35.46 8.51
CA PHE A 507 7.32 34.79 8.96
C PHE A 507 8.59 35.59 8.59
N THR A 508 9.51 35.64 9.53
CA THR A 508 10.84 36.19 9.36
C THR A 508 11.89 35.09 9.60
N GLY A 509 13.14 35.34 9.23
CA GLY A 509 14.25 34.43 9.58
C GLY A 509 14.66 34.49 11.07
N ASN A 510 13.90 35.13 11.94
CA ASN A 510 14.08 35.18 13.39
C ASN A 510 12.93 34.43 14.07
N VAL A 511 13.19 33.22 14.50
CA VAL A 511 12.14 32.34 15.04
C VAL A 511 11.53 32.87 16.33
N LYS A 512 12.32 33.55 17.18
CA LYS A 512 11.81 34.20 18.40
C LYS A 512 10.82 35.31 18.06
N ALA A 513 11.11 36.14 17.07
CA ALA A 513 10.21 37.20 16.62
C ALA A 513 8.88 36.62 16.08
N ASN A 514 8.94 35.51 15.36
CA ASN A 514 7.75 34.80 14.88
C ASN A 514 6.90 34.25 16.05
N ALA A 515 7.54 33.62 17.04
CA ALA A 515 6.85 33.11 18.23
C ALA A 515 6.22 34.22 19.07
N ASP A 516 6.94 35.35 19.26
CA ASP A 516 6.45 36.51 19.99
C ASP A 516 5.25 37.17 19.29
N LEU A 517 5.27 37.24 17.96
CA LEU A 517 4.15 37.77 17.17
C LEU A 517 2.92 36.85 17.30
N TYR A 518 3.13 35.54 17.12
CA TYR A 518 2.03 34.57 17.28
C TYR A 518 1.41 34.65 18.67
N ARG A 519 2.23 34.68 19.72
CA ARG A 519 1.74 34.89 21.10
C ARG A 519 0.92 36.19 21.21
N ALA A 520 1.45 37.30 20.69
CA ALA A 520 0.74 38.58 20.75
C ALA A 520 -0.63 38.51 20.06
N ASP A 521 -0.75 37.82 18.94
CA ASP A 521 -2.00 37.64 18.21
C ASP A 521 -2.98 36.72 18.96
N MET A 522 -2.47 35.62 19.55
CA MET A 522 -3.30 34.70 20.34
C MET A 522 -3.92 35.38 21.56
N PHE A 523 -3.16 36.23 22.24
CA PHE A 523 -3.61 36.93 23.47
C PHE A 523 -4.08 38.39 23.22
N THR A 524 -4.61 38.66 22.02
CA THR A 524 -5.25 39.97 21.73
C THR A 524 -6.75 39.91 22.04
N GLU A 525 -7.21 40.82 22.91
CA GLU A 525 -8.62 40.93 23.35
C GLU A 525 -9.59 41.01 22.14
N GLY A 526 -10.63 40.19 22.17
CA GLY A 526 -11.69 40.15 21.16
C GLY A 526 -11.43 39.21 19.99
N PHE A 527 -10.25 38.61 19.88
CA PHE A 527 -9.89 37.69 18.80
C PHE A 527 -9.26 36.39 19.31
N ASN A 528 -9.18 35.41 18.46
CA ASN A 528 -8.51 34.09 18.66
C ASN A 528 -8.91 33.47 20.03
N LEU A 529 -8.02 33.39 21.02
CA LEU A 529 -8.31 32.80 22.31
C LEU A 529 -9.45 33.48 23.04
N TYR A 530 -9.50 34.85 23.08
CA TYR A 530 -10.59 35.57 23.71
C TYR A 530 -11.94 35.36 22.99
N ALA A 531 -11.90 35.25 21.64
CA ALA A 531 -13.10 34.96 20.87
C ALA A 531 -13.60 33.54 21.15
N TRP A 532 -12.68 32.59 21.29
CA TRP A 532 -13.02 31.22 21.61
C TRP A 532 -13.57 31.04 23.02
N ASP A 533 -13.01 31.75 24.01
CA ASP A 533 -13.49 31.77 25.39
C ASP A 533 -14.90 32.42 25.51
N GLU A 534 -15.11 33.57 24.87
CA GLU A 534 -16.43 34.26 24.88
C GLU A 534 -17.49 33.42 24.15
N ALA A 535 -17.18 32.75 23.05
CA ALA A 535 -18.09 31.81 22.39
C ALA A 535 -18.44 30.63 23.30
N ALA A 536 -17.44 30.04 23.98
CA ALA A 536 -17.66 28.96 24.94
C ALA A 536 -18.58 29.41 26.11
N ARG A 537 -18.39 30.62 26.63
CA ARG A 537 -19.29 31.22 27.64
C ARG A 537 -20.74 31.30 27.15
N GLN A 538 -20.95 31.75 25.91
CA GLN A 538 -22.30 31.85 25.31
C GLN A 538 -22.93 30.47 25.12
N VAL A 539 -22.16 29.48 24.68
CA VAL A 539 -22.61 28.07 24.53
C VAL A 539 -23.00 27.49 25.89
N GLN A 540 -22.18 27.69 26.94
CA GLN A 540 -22.47 27.23 28.30
C GLN A 540 -23.72 27.90 28.90
N GLU A 541 -23.95 29.18 28.62
CA GLU A 541 -25.18 29.86 29.01
C GLU A 541 -26.42 29.32 28.30
N ALA A 542 -26.32 29.02 27.01
CA ALA A 542 -27.43 28.50 26.21
C ALA A 542 -27.71 27.01 26.51
N ILE A 543 -26.66 26.22 26.77
CA ILE A 543 -26.72 24.76 26.99
C ILE A 543 -26.04 24.44 28.34
N PRO A 544 -26.75 24.54 29.45
CA PRO A 544 -26.19 24.31 30.77
C PRO A 544 -25.60 22.88 30.93
N GLY A 545 -24.40 22.82 31.47
CA GLY A 545 -23.66 21.54 31.65
C GLY A 545 -22.67 21.21 30.53
N THR A 546 -22.56 22.08 29.52
CA THR A 546 -21.47 22.00 28.55
C THR A 546 -20.12 22.22 29.25
N ALA A 547 -19.14 21.31 28.96
CA ALA A 547 -17.77 21.43 29.46
C ALA A 547 -17.05 22.63 28.82
N ASP A 548 -15.92 23.03 29.42
CA ASP A 548 -15.03 24.02 28.81
C ASP A 548 -14.57 23.54 27.46
N ALA A 549 -14.51 24.46 26.50
CA ALA A 549 -13.92 24.16 25.20
C ALA A 549 -12.39 24.08 25.33
N THR A 550 -11.75 23.30 24.45
CA THR A 550 -10.32 23.03 24.58
C THR A 550 -9.50 23.73 23.51
N VAL A 551 -8.19 23.86 23.77
CA VAL A 551 -7.28 24.63 22.92
C VAL A 551 -5.95 23.91 22.74
N TRP A 552 -5.41 23.98 21.50
CA TRP A 552 -4.07 23.61 21.13
C TRP A 552 -3.33 24.82 20.57
N LEU A 553 -2.12 25.12 21.08
CA LEU A 553 -1.27 26.21 20.61
C LEU A 553 -0.17 25.70 19.72
N ASN A 554 0.10 26.38 18.62
CA ASN A 554 1.13 26.02 17.68
C ASN A 554 2.53 26.32 18.19
N LEU A 555 3.47 25.39 18.00
CA LEU A 555 4.90 25.63 18.14
C LEU A 555 5.49 26.04 16.79
N MET A 556 6.18 27.18 16.78
CA MET A 556 6.91 27.67 15.62
C MET A 556 8.21 26.86 15.49
N CYS A 557 8.21 25.83 14.64
CA CYS A 557 9.38 24.96 14.45
C CYS A 557 10.51 25.70 13.73
N PRO A 558 11.77 25.65 14.22
CA PRO A 558 12.89 26.31 13.56
C PRO A 558 13.43 25.52 12.38
N ASP A 559 13.80 26.23 11.31
CA ASP A 559 14.54 25.68 10.17
C ASP A 559 16.07 25.89 10.32
N ASN A 560 16.86 25.18 9.51
CA ASN A 560 18.34 25.27 9.56
C ASN A 560 18.89 26.67 9.20
N ASP A 561 18.15 27.43 8.40
CA ASP A 561 18.56 28.76 7.94
C ASP A 561 18.05 29.90 8.86
N ASP A 562 17.33 29.56 9.91
CA ASP A 562 16.77 30.50 10.85
C ASP A 562 17.80 30.99 11.87
N THR A 563 17.47 32.08 12.53
CA THR A 563 18.26 32.66 13.64
C THR A 563 17.41 32.77 14.90
N CYS A 564 18.03 32.53 16.04
CA CYS A 564 17.38 32.72 17.33
C CYS A 564 18.34 33.53 18.24
N PRO A 565 17.91 34.69 18.76
CA PRO A 565 18.72 35.37 19.79
C PRO A 565 18.76 34.57 21.09
N ASP A 566 19.57 35.00 22.04
CA ASP A 566 19.61 34.46 23.39
C ASP A 566 18.20 34.42 24.02
N VAL A 567 17.74 33.23 24.35
CA VAL A 567 16.41 32.96 24.97
C VAL A 567 16.55 32.24 26.32
N ASP A 568 17.72 31.65 26.62
CA ASP A 568 17.98 30.97 27.89
C ASP A 568 18.78 31.82 28.87
N GLY A 569 19.28 32.99 28.45
CA GLY A 569 19.93 33.97 29.28
C GLY A 569 21.42 33.72 29.51
N ASP A 570 22.05 32.88 28.71
CA ASP A 570 23.52 32.58 28.76
C ASP A 570 24.37 33.67 28.10
N GLY A 571 23.77 34.62 27.42
CA GLY A 571 24.40 35.72 26.71
C GLY A 571 24.83 35.44 25.27
N LYS A 572 24.39 34.31 24.69
CA LYS A 572 24.67 33.91 23.31
C LYS A 572 23.38 33.62 22.55
N ALA A 573 23.44 33.77 21.24
CA ALA A 573 22.37 33.33 20.37
C ALA A 573 22.32 31.79 20.33
N GLU A 574 21.12 31.23 20.22
CA GLU A 574 20.90 29.78 20.13
C GLU A 574 21.45 29.22 18.80
N ASP A 575 22.19 28.14 18.89
CA ASP A 575 22.67 27.41 17.72
C ASP A 575 21.59 26.40 17.24
N LEU A 576 20.78 26.79 16.27
CA LEU A 576 19.69 25.98 15.75
C LEU A 576 20.16 24.77 14.91
N SER A 577 21.46 24.60 14.70
CA SER A 577 22.01 23.39 14.09
C SER A 577 22.15 22.24 15.11
N THR A 578 21.94 22.51 16.40
CA THR A 578 22.07 21.55 17.50
C THR A 578 20.71 21.24 18.15
N PRO A 579 20.51 20.04 18.70
CA PRO A 579 19.32 19.73 19.49
C PRO A 579 19.13 20.67 20.68
N GLU A 580 20.20 21.03 21.35
CA GLU A 580 20.21 21.89 22.56
C GLU A 580 19.69 23.29 22.24
N GLY A 581 20.19 23.92 21.16
CA GLY A 581 19.74 25.26 20.75
C GLY A 581 18.28 25.28 20.29
N ARG A 582 17.83 24.25 19.52
CA ARG A 582 16.41 24.11 19.14
C ARG A 582 15.52 23.90 20.35
N LEU A 583 15.93 23.05 21.29
CA LEU A 583 15.16 22.78 22.52
C LEU A 583 15.10 24.00 23.44
N SER A 584 16.19 24.78 23.56
CA SER A 584 16.20 26.06 24.30
C SER A 584 15.11 26.99 23.77
N TYR A 585 15.07 27.18 22.45
CA TYR A 585 14.05 28.02 21.80
C TYR A 585 12.62 27.48 21.95
N LEU A 586 12.40 26.16 21.74
CA LEU A 586 11.08 25.56 21.86
C LEU A 586 10.54 25.61 23.30
N LYS A 587 11.39 25.38 24.30
CA LYS A 587 11.04 25.53 25.72
C LYS A 587 10.67 26.97 26.05
N TYR A 588 11.42 27.94 25.53
CA TYR A 588 11.10 29.36 25.65
C TYR A 588 9.66 29.64 25.14
N GLN A 589 9.26 29.10 23.98
CA GLN A 589 7.91 29.28 23.49
C GLN A 589 6.86 28.73 24.45
N VAL A 590 7.04 27.47 24.89
CA VAL A 590 6.11 26.83 25.83
C VAL A 590 5.97 27.66 27.09
N ASP A 591 7.07 28.07 27.71
CA ASP A 591 7.06 28.83 28.96
C ASP A 591 6.39 30.20 28.80
N GLU A 592 6.68 30.92 27.71
CA GLU A 592 6.07 32.23 27.42
C GLU A 592 4.57 32.13 27.10
N TYR A 593 4.15 31.06 26.43
CA TYR A 593 2.72 30.83 26.15
C TYR A 593 1.98 30.45 27.44
N LEU A 594 2.53 29.59 28.28
CA LEU A 594 1.94 29.22 29.56
C LEU A 594 1.84 30.42 30.50
N LYS A 595 2.88 31.24 30.55
CA LYS A 595 2.85 32.48 31.33
C LYS A 595 1.74 33.42 30.88
N ALA A 596 1.61 33.65 29.56
CA ALA A 596 0.53 34.50 29.02
C ALA A 596 -0.86 33.88 29.29
N TRP A 597 -0.99 32.55 29.23
CA TRP A 597 -2.21 31.84 29.57
C TRP A 597 -2.62 32.06 31.03
N GLU A 598 -1.69 31.88 31.98
CA GLU A 598 -1.93 32.10 33.41
C GLU A 598 -2.26 33.59 33.73
N GLU A 599 -1.56 34.52 33.10
CA GLU A 599 -1.80 35.97 33.27
C GLU A 599 -3.17 36.42 32.74
N THR A 600 -3.67 35.76 31.67
CA THR A 600 -4.99 36.09 31.10
C THR A 600 -6.13 35.50 31.93
N GLY A 601 -6.02 34.29 32.40
CA GLY A 601 -6.99 33.64 33.30
C GLY A 601 -8.33 33.36 32.64
N PHE A 602 -8.35 32.68 31.50
CA PHE A 602 -9.59 32.26 30.81
C PHE A 602 -10.47 31.41 31.71
N GLU A 603 -11.79 31.56 31.63
CA GLU A 603 -12.76 30.92 32.51
C GLU A 603 -13.57 29.79 31.83
N HIS A 604 -13.66 29.78 30.50
CA HIS A 604 -14.51 28.86 29.71
C HIS A 604 -13.75 27.98 28.70
N ILE A 605 -12.42 28.09 28.68
CA ILE A 605 -11.54 27.28 27.83
C ILE A 605 -10.40 26.69 28.65
N THR A 606 -9.95 25.52 28.23
CA THR A 606 -8.83 24.78 28.84
C THR A 606 -7.75 24.52 27.79
N LEU A 607 -6.48 24.84 28.11
CA LEU A 607 -5.33 24.49 27.27
C LEU A 607 -5.07 22.99 27.42
N LEU A 608 -5.21 22.22 26.34
CA LEU A 608 -4.84 20.80 26.29
C LEU A 608 -3.37 20.61 26.04
N GLY A 609 -2.79 21.42 25.14
CA GLY A 609 -1.39 21.24 24.81
C GLY A 609 -0.92 22.02 23.59
N PHE A 610 0.10 21.45 22.93
CA PHE A 610 0.84 22.12 21.88
C PHE A 610 0.87 21.29 20.60
N TYR A 611 0.85 21.97 19.45
CA TYR A 611 0.86 21.39 18.13
C TYR A 611 2.20 21.59 17.45
N TRP A 612 2.77 20.51 16.95
CA TRP A 612 3.95 20.50 16.12
C TRP A 612 3.58 20.73 14.66
N ASN A 613 3.97 21.87 14.09
CA ASN A 613 3.46 22.29 12.78
C ASN A 613 4.28 21.81 11.56
N ASN A 614 5.41 21.16 11.74
CA ASN A 614 6.08 20.51 10.62
C ASN A 614 5.35 19.21 10.26
N GLU A 615 4.84 19.12 9.04
CA GLU A 615 3.98 18.01 8.58
C GLU A 615 4.78 16.75 8.19
N THR A 616 6.09 16.73 8.37
CA THR A 616 6.98 15.58 8.06
C THR A 616 8.21 15.59 8.96
N ILE A 617 8.84 14.45 9.12
CA ILE A 617 10.15 14.32 9.74
C ILE A 617 11.22 14.43 8.66
N HIS A 618 12.25 15.27 8.87
CA HIS A 618 13.31 15.44 7.89
C HIS A 618 14.31 14.27 7.97
N ARG A 619 14.26 13.40 6.97
CA ARG A 619 15.06 12.18 6.92
C ARG A 619 16.57 12.42 7.00
N ASN A 620 17.07 13.47 6.33
CA ASN A 620 18.50 13.77 6.31
C ASN A 620 19.04 14.21 7.68
N ASP A 621 18.15 14.70 8.54
CA ASP A 621 18.45 15.20 9.88
C ASP A 621 17.75 14.36 10.96
N LEU A 622 17.47 13.08 10.68
CA LEU A 622 16.62 12.23 11.53
C LEU A 622 17.05 12.20 13.00
N ALA A 623 18.34 12.14 13.27
CA ALA A 623 18.85 12.12 14.64
C ALA A 623 18.56 13.44 15.37
N LEU A 624 18.71 14.57 14.68
CA LEU A 624 18.39 15.90 15.21
C LEU A 624 16.86 16.01 15.45
N GLU A 625 16.07 15.64 14.48
CA GLU A 625 14.60 15.67 14.57
C GLU A 625 14.07 14.82 15.73
N LYS A 626 14.54 13.58 15.85
CA LYS A 626 14.17 12.69 16.97
C LYS A 626 14.55 13.28 18.33
N ALA A 627 15.74 13.85 18.46
CA ALA A 627 16.19 14.45 19.71
C ALA A 627 15.37 15.70 20.08
N VAL A 628 15.07 16.55 19.09
CA VAL A 628 14.30 17.78 19.30
C VAL A 628 12.83 17.47 19.62
N ILE A 629 12.17 16.67 18.78
CA ILE A 629 10.73 16.36 18.96
C ILE A 629 10.52 15.57 20.25
N GLY A 630 11.32 14.52 20.49
CA GLY A 630 11.23 13.77 21.73
C GLY A 630 11.52 14.61 22.97
N GLY A 631 12.51 15.52 22.88
CA GLY A 631 12.88 16.42 23.96
C GLY A 631 11.81 17.47 24.28
N ILE A 632 11.17 18.07 23.27
CA ILE A 632 10.10 19.05 23.52
C ILE A 632 8.81 18.36 23.99
N ASN A 633 8.45 17.20 23.45
CA ASN A 633 7.28 16.45 23.91
C ASN A 633 7.45 16.04 25.39
N ALA A 634 8.64 15.56 25.78
CA ALA A 634 8.93 15.26 27.19
C ALA A 634 8.78 16.49 28.09
N TYR A 635 9.22 17.67 27.62
CA TYR A 635 9.08 18.92 28.37
C TYR A 635 7.62 19.36 28.50
N ILE A 636 6.84 19.24 27.44
CA ILE A 636 5.39 19.51 27.43
C ILE A 636 4.69 18.61 28.46
N HIS A 637 5.04 17.31 28.50
CA HIS A 637 4.50 16.35 29.47
C HIS A 637 4.91 16.68 30.92
N GLU A 638 6.16 17.14 31.15
CA GLU A 638 6.62 17.62 32.46
C GLU A 638 5.76 18.78 32.98
N LYS A 639 5.29 19.64 32.09
CA LYS A 639 4.37 20.75 32.42
C LYS A 639 2.91 20.28 32.58
N GLY A 640 2.59 19.01 32.28
CA GLY A 640 1.24 18.43 32.42
C GLY A 640 0.33 18.63 31.21
N TYR A 641 0.89 18.97 30.05
CA TYR A 641 0.17 19.20 28.79
C TYR A 641 0.43 18.06 27.79
N LYS A 642 -0.32 18.06 26.69
CA LYS A 642 -0.25 17.08 25.62
C LYS A 642 0.38 17.67 24.37
N SER A 643 0.78 16.80 23.44
CA SER A 643 1.31 17.19 22.14
C SER A 643 0.55 16.56 20.98
N PHE A 644 0.40 17.32 19.89
CA PHE A 644 -0.37 16.98 18.70
C PHE A 644 0.47 17.14 17.43
N TRP A 645 0.32 16.22 16.49
CA TRP A 645 0.97 16.27 15.19
C TRP A 645 0.01 15.94 14.05
N CYS A 646 0.17 16.59 12.88
CA CYS A 646 -0.67 16.34 11.70
C CYS A 646 0.21 16.20 10.44
N PRO A 647 0.74 14.99 10.17
CA PRO A 647 1.56 14.74 8.98
C PRO A 647 0.70 14.64 7.71
N TYR A 648 1.26 15.05 6.56
CA TYR A 648 0.61 14.86 5.28
C TYR A 648 0.66 13.39 4.82
N TYR A 649 -0.18 13.00 3.86
CA TYR A 649 -0.43 11.62 3.42
C TYR A 649 0.82 10.75 3.24
N SER A 650 1.86 11.27 2.60
CA SER A 650 3.10 10.53 2.34
C SER A 650 4.29 11.05 3.17
N ALA A 651 4.02 11.67 4.33
CA ALA A 651 5.07 12.20 5.19
C ALA A 651 5.98 11.10 5.71
N TYR A 652 7.30 11.38 5.66
CA TYR A 652 8.26 10.51 6.31
C TYR A 652 8.09 10.56 7.83
N GLY A 653 8.25 9.42 8.48
CA GLY A 653 8.21 9.32 9.93
C GLY A 653 6.79 9.26 10.52
N THR A 654 5.73 9.23 9.70
CA THR A 654 4.34 9.16 10.17
C THR A 654 4.13 8.07 11.21
N TRP A 655 4.72 6.89 11.03
CA TRP A 655 4.64 5.75 11.96
C TRP A 655 5.36 5.99 13.29
N MET A 656 6.26 6.98 13.38
CA MET A 656 7.10 7.23 14.57
C MET A 656 6.42 8.12 15.60
N TRP A 657 5.20 8.59 15.37
CA TRP A 657 4.55 9.59 16.21
C TRP A 657 4.53 9.23 17.71
N GLN A 658 4.28 7.96 18.04
CA GLN A 658 4.29 7.49 19.44
C GLN A 658 5.71 7.45 20.01
N GLU A 659 6.70 6.96 19.22
CA GLU A 659 8.12 6.93 19.62
C GLU A 659 8.64 8.34 19.90
N LEU A 660 8.17 9.33 19.12
CA LEU A 660 8.51 10.74 19.30
C LEU A 660 7.76 11.40 20.47
N GLY A 661 6.88 10.68 21.15
CA GLY A 661 6.18 11.15 22.36
C GLY A 661 4.95 12.00 22.08
N PHE A 662 4.37 12.00 20.89
CA PHE A 662 3.08 12.67 20.66
C PHE A 662 1.94 11.91 21.35
N ASP A 663 0.95 12.65 21.87
CA ASP A 663 -0.26 12.06 22.48
C ASP A 663 -1.32 11.72 21.43
N VAL A 664 -1.35 12.48 20.36
CA VAL A 664 -2.26 12.31 19.24
C VAL A 664 -1.60 12.73 17.93
N ALA A 665 -1.85 11.95 16.87
CA ALA A 665 -1.48 12.33 15.52
C ALA A 665 -2.67 12.16 14.57
N CYS A 666 -2.77 13.04 13.56
CA CYS A 666 -3.85 13.08 12.60
C CYS A 666 -3.29 13.01 11.19
N LEU A 667 -3.64 11.99 10.42
CA LEU A 667 -3.12 11.82 9.06
C LEU A 667 -3.97 12.62 8.07
N GLN A 668 -3.32 13.49 7.27
CA GLN A 668 -3.99 14.25 6.22
C GLN A 668 -4.18 13.38 4.97
N PRO A 669 -5.38 13.21 4.43
CA PRO A 669 -5.57 12.53 3.15
C PRO A 669 -5.07 13.32 1.95
N ASN A 670 -5.06 14.65 2.02
CA ASN A 670 -4.79 15.58 0.91
C ASN A 670 -5.66 15.29 -0.35
N TYR A 671 -6.83 14.69 -0.15
CA TYR A 671 -7.74 14.32 -1.22
C TYR A 671 -8.45 15.54 -1.82
N MET A 672 -8.76 16.53 -0.98
CA MET A 672 -9.43 17.78 -1.42
C MET A 672 -8.61 18.56 -2.46
N PHE A 673 -7.28 18.56 -2.32
CA PHE A 673 -6.37 19.45 -3.05
C PHE A 673 -5.85 18.88 -4.37
N TYR A 674 -6.00 17.58 -4.60
CA TYR A 674 -5.45 16.89 -5.76
C TYR A 674 -6.54 16.17 -6.56
N VAL A 675 -6.25 15.92 -7.83
CA VAL A 675 -7.04 15.00 -8.65
C VAL A 675 -6.60 13.58 -8.28
N THR A 676 -7.27 13.00 -7.31
CA THR A 676 -6.99 11.64 -6.83
C THR A 676 -8.29 10.85 -6.77
N GLU A 677 -8.18 9.53 -6.74
CA GLU A 677 -9.32 8.65 -6.59
C GLU A 677 -9.85 8.66 -5.13
N PRO A 678 -11.16 8.42 -4.90
CA PRO A 678 -11.74 8.28 -3.55
C PRO A 678 -11.07 7.22 -2.70
N THR A 679 -10.46 6.21 -3.32
CA THR A 679 -9.65 5.16 -2.68
C THR A 679 -8.50 5.70 -1.82
N ARG A 680 -8.07 6.94 -2.07
CA ARG A 680 -7.13 7.66 -1.19
C ARG A 680 -7.67 7.80 0.23
N LEU A 681 -8.97 8.04 0.39
CA LEU A 681 -9.61 8.17 1.69
C LEU A 681 -9.59 6.85 2.45
N THR A 682 -9.98 5.74 1.80
CA THR A 682 -9.95 4.40 2.40
C THR A 682 -8.52 3.99 2.78
N SER A 683 -7.55 4.20 1.89
CA SER A 683 -6.13 3.91 2.17
C SER A 683 -5.59 4.76 3.33
N THR A 684 -5.99 6.03 3.44
CA THR A 684 -5.63 6.90 4.57
C THR A 684 -6.27 6.40 5.85
N ALA A 685 -7.55 6.05 5.82
CA ALA A 685 -8.29 5.54 6.97
C ALA A 685 -7.65 4.26 7.53
N ASP A 686 -7.34 3.29 6.68
CA ASP A 686 -6.70 2.04 7.08
C ASP A 686 -5.26 2.23 7.58
N THR A 687 -4.49 3.13 6.94
CA THR A 687 -3.14 3.48 7.41
C THR A 687 -3.18 4.18 8.77
N ALA A 688 -4.06 5.15 8.94
CA ALA A 688 -4.26 5.85 10.21
C ALA A 688 -4.67 4.86 11.30
N LYS A 689 -5.62 3.97 11.02
CA LYS A 689 -6.05 2.92 11.95
C LYS A 689 -4.90 1.98 12.31
N LEU A 690 -4.09 1.54 11.34
CA LEU A 690 -2.92 0.70 11.59
C LEU A 690 -1.94 1.37 12.55
N TYR A 691 -1.67 2.66 12.36
CA TYR A 691 -0.72 3.41 13.19
C TYR A 691 -1.33 3.98 14.48
N GLY A 692 -2.63 3.82 14.70
CA GLY A 692 -3.33 4.38 15.87
C GLY A 692 -3.51 5.90 15.79
N MET A 693 -3.64 6.45 14.60
CA MET A 693 -3.83 7.87 14.29
C MET A 693 -5.29 8.20 14.03
N CYS A 694 -5.65 9.46 14.11
CA CYS A 694 -6.91 9.98 13.56
C CYS A 694 -6.74 10.44 12.09
N VAL A 695 -7.85 10.89 11.47
CA VAL A 695 -7.88 11.36 10.07
C VAL A 695 -8.32 12.81 10.04
N GLU A 696 -7.64 13.64 9.25
CA GLU A 696 -8.03 15.02 8.98
C GLU A 696 -9.17 15.07 7.95
N ILE A 697 -10.13 15.94 8.19
CA ILE A 697 -11.25 16.23 7.30
C ILE A 697 -10.98 17.58 6.66
N GLU A 698 -10.90 17.64 5.32
CA GLU A 698 -10.38 18.78 4.61
C GLU A 698 -11.44 19.44 3.73
N ILE A 699 -11.62 20.76 3.88
CA ILE A 699 -12.35 21.61 2.94
C ILE A 699 -11.74 23.02 2.97
N GLU A 700 -11.26 23.53 1.82
CA GLU A 700 -10.68 24.87 1.77
C GLU A 700 -11.70 25.94 1.38
N VAL A 701 -12.52 25.63 0.39
CA VAL A 701 -13.55 26.55 -0.14
C VAL A 701 -14.73 25.73 -0.65
N VAL A 702 -15.94 26.18 -0.36
CA VAL A 702 -17.15 25.65 -0.97
C VAL A 702 -17.34 26.30 -2.34
N SER A 703 -16.99 25.60 -3.41
CA SER A 703 -16.97 26.11 -4.79
C SER A 703 -17.92 25.38 -5.75
N GLY A 704 -19.06 24.88 -5.24
CA GLY A 704 -20.07 24.17 -6.01
C GLY A 704 -20.05 22.66 -5.82
N GLU A 705 -20.73 21.90 -6.68
CA GLU A 705 -20.99 20.46 -6.54
C GLU A 705 -19.70 19.62 -6.36
N GLY A 706 -18.63 19.96 -7.07
CA GLY A 706 -17.38 19.20 -7.00
C GLY A 706 -16.71 19.24 -5.62
N SER A 707 -16.61 20.41 -4.98
CA SER A 707 -16.02 20.54 -3.65
C SER A 707 -16.93 19.97 -2.56
N VAL A 708 -18.24 20.19 -2.67
CA VAL A 708 -19.23 19.60 -1.75
C VAL A 708 -19.23 18.07 -1.88
N GLY A 709 -19.19 17.53 -3.10
CA GLY A 709 -19.12 16.10 -3.35
C GLY A 709 -17.93 15.45 -2.69
N LYS A 710 -16.71 15.98 -2.92
CA LYS A 710 -15.49 15.50 -2.27
C LYS A 710 -15.56 15.57 -0.74
N TYR A 711 -16.09 16.67 -0.21
CA TYR A 711 -16.24 16.82 1.24
C TYR A 711 -17.16 15.74 1.82
N ARG A 712 -18.28 15.46 1.16
CA ARG A 712 -19.21 14.39 1.54
C ARG A 712 -18.58 13.01 1.47
N GLU A 713 -17.62 12.80 0.57
CA GLU A 713 -16.83 11.56 0.51
C GLU A 713 -15.97 11.37 1.76
N TYR A 714 -15.35 12.45 2.31
CA TYR A 714 -14.66 12.37 3.61
C TYR A 714 -15.59 11.95 4.74
N LEU A 715 -16.76 12.58 4.82
CA LEU A 715 -17.72 12.29 5.89
C LEU A 715 -18.27 10.86 5.76
N ARG A 716 -18.54 10.42 4.52
CA ARG A 716 -18.99 9.05 4.23
C ARG A 716 -17.91 8.03 4.59
N GLU A 717 -16.68 8.25 4.18
CA GLU A 717 -15.57 7.36 4.54
C GLU A 717 -15.38 7.27 6.05
N GLY A 718 -15.50 8.41 6.76
CA GLY A 718 -15.42 8.43 8.22
C GLY A 718 -16.49 7.62 8.92
N PHE A 719 -17.70 7.59 8.34
CA PHE A 719 -18.77 6.71 8.79
C PHE A 719 -18.44 5.23 8.51
N ASP A 720 -18.05 4.89 7.27
CA ASP A 720 -17.80 3.51 6.86
C ASP A 720 -16.57 2.89 7.54
N SER A 721 -15.48 3.64 7.68
CA SER A 721 -14.23 3.19 8.32
C SER A 721 -14.25 3.31 9.85
N GLY A 722 -15.19 4.10 10.39
CA GLY A 722 -15.40 4.28 11.82
C GLY A 722 -14.58 5.39 12.47
N TYR A 723 -13.78 6.19 11.74
CA TYR A 723 -13.07 7.33 12.35
C TYR A 723 -14.00 8.51 12.72
N MET A 724 -15.27 8.47 12.30
CA MET A 724 -16.30 9.39 12.82
C MET A 724 -16.42 9.32 14.35
N HIS A 725 -16.14 8.17 14.98
CA HIS A 725 -16.21 7.94 16.43
C HIS A 725 -14.89 8.20 17.16
N SER A 726 -13.92 8.85 16.49
CA SER A 726 -12.61 9.16 17.04
C SER A 726 -12.41 10.67 17.14
N VAL A 727 -11.25 11.08 17.63
CA VAL A 727 -10.80 12.48 17.52
C VAL A 727 -10.68 12.84 16.03
N LYS A 728 -11.18 14.01 15.66
CA LYS A 728 -11.18 14.52 14.29
C LYS A 728 -10.58 15.91 14.25
N LEU A 729 -9.67 16.15 13.30
CA LEU A 729 -9.17 17.46 12.97
C LEU A 729 -9.85 17.94 11.69
N TYR A 730 -10.30 19.19 11.66
CA TYR A 730 -10.96 19.78 10.51
C TYR A 730 -10.12 20.93 9.97
N TYR A 731 -9.50 20.71 8.79
CA TYR A 731 -8.95 21.80 8.00
C TYR A 731 -10.07 22.45 7.20
N VAL A 732 -10.35 23.71 7.49
CA VAL A 732 -11.52 24.43 6.93
C VAL A 732 -11.13 25.70 6.18
N GLY A 733 -9.88 25.77 5.70
CA GLY A 733 -9.35 26.92 5.00
C GLY A 733 -9.03 28.11 5.91
N ARG A 734 -9.08 29.31 5.34
CA ARG A 734 -8.72 30.57 6.04
C ARG A 734 -9.94 31.20 6.70
N THR A 735 -9.71 32.24 7.47
CA THR A 735 -10.78 33.06 8.08
C THR A 735 -11.37 34.06 7.05
N PRO A 736 -12.68 34.10 6.84
CA PRO A 736 -13.68 33.16 7.38
C PRO A 736 -13.54 31.78 6.81
N SER A 737 -13.72 30.75 7.62
CA SER A 737 -13.60 29.37 7.21
C SER A 737 -14.66 28.94 6.19
N ALA A 738 -14.41 27.82 5.48
CA ALA A 738 -15.41 27.23 4.60
C ALA A 738 -16.72 26.89 5.32
N ILE A 739 -16.64 26.44 6.57
CA ILE A 739 -17.81 26.07 7.40
C ILE A 739 -18.58 27.31 7.83
N ALA A 740 -17.89 28.36 8.33
CA ALA A 740 -18.57 29.63 8.68
C ALA A 740 -19.19 30.33 7.45
N SER A 741 -18.51 30.25 6.30
CA SER A 741 -19.02 30.75 5.03
C SER A 741 -20.21 29.93 4.52
N ALA A 742 -20.23 28.63 4.76
CA ALA A 742 -21.36 27.74 4.42
C ALA A 742 -22.61 28.14 5.24
N TYR A 743 -22.45 28.44 6.53
CA TYR A 743 -23.54 28.92 7.37
C TYR A 743 -24.14 30.20 6.84
N ASP A 744 -23.33 31.17 6.39
CA ASP A 744 -23.76 32.48 5.87
C ASP A 744 -24.32 32.41 4.43
N SER A 745 -24.24 31.26 3.76
CA SER A 745 -24.58 31.13 2.33
C SER A 745 -26.07 31.03 2.10
N GLU A 746 -26.58 31.83 1.14
CA GLU A 746 -27.95 31.70 0.63
C GLU A 746 -28.09 30.51 -0.38
N ASP A 747 -26.98 29.96 -0.88
CA ASP A 747 -27.00 28.77 -1.74
C ASP A 747 -27.26 27.52 -0.88
N PRO A 748 -28.39 26.80 -1.11
CA PRO A 748 -28.71 25.62 -0.32
C PRO A 748 -27.62 24.50 -0.39
N LEU A 749 -26.91 24.36 -1.51
CA LEU A 749 -25.85 23.39 -1.64
C LEU A 749 -24.66 23.78 -0.75
N ALA A 750 -24.27 25.04 -0.75
CA ALA A 750 -23.19 25.51 0.11
C ALA A 750 -23.58 25.44 1.60
N HIS A 751 -24.81 25.88 1.93
CA HIS A 751 -25.33 25.80 3.30
C HIS A 751 -25.37 24.38 3.85
N SER A 752 -25.68 23.38 3.01
CA SER A 752 -25.71 21.98 3.42
C SER A 752 -24.36 21.47 3.95
N VAL A 753 -23.22 22.08 3.60
CA VAL A 753 -21.91 21.73 4.16
C VAL A 753 -21.84 21.97 5.67
N TYR A 754 -22.47 23.05 6.16
CA TYR A 754 -22.58 23.34 7.59
C TYR A 754 -23.40 22.26 8.31
N GLU A 755 -24.57 21.90 7.74
CA GLU A 755 -25.46 20.88 8.30
C GLU A 755 -24.80 19.49 8.29
N ASP A 756 -24.21 19.11 7.14
CA ASP A 756 -23.52 17.82 6.98
C ASP A 756 -22.38 17.69 8.02
N THR A 757 -21.60 18.76 8.21
CA THR A 757 -20.50 18.79 9.19
C THR A 757 -21.02 18.63 10.62
N TYR A 758 -22.10 19.32 10.97
CA TYR A 758 -22.74 19.19 12.29
C TYR A 758 -23.23 17.75 12.52
N LEU A 759 -23.94 17.18 11.56
CA LEU A 759 -24.43 15.79 11.67
C LEU A 759 -23.28 14.80 11.86
N TYR A 760 -22.19 15.00 11.14
CA TYR A 760 -20.99 14.17 11.28
C TYR A 760 -20.30 14.37 12.63
N ALA A 761 -20.07 15.62 13.05
CA ALA A 761 -19.42 15.93 14.32
C ALA A 761 -20.20 15.40 15.53
N ARG A 762 -21.53 15.33 15.43
CA ARG A 762 -22.44 14.80 16.45
C ARG A 762 -22.78 13.32 16.27
N GLU A 763 -22.09 12.62 15.36
CA GLU A 763 -22.29 11.19 15.07
C GLU A 763 -23.75 10.83 14.71
N LYS A 764 -24.42 11.76 14.01
CA LYS A 764 -25.83 11.66 13.62
C LYS A 764 -26.03 11.23 12.17
N LEU A 765 -24.95 10.94 11.43
CA LEU A 765 -25.05 10.36 10.08
C LEU A 765 -25.57 8.93 10.16
N ASP A 766 -26.34 8.53 9.16
CA ASP A 766 -26.83 7.15 9.02
C ASP A 766 -26.29 6.47 7.74
N GLU A 767 -26.61 5.20 7.57
CA GLU A 767 -26.16 4.40 6.43
C GLU A 767 -26.58 4.96 5.06
N SER A 768 -27.60 5.79 5.00
CA SER A 768 -28.10 6.37 3.74
C SER A 768 -27.32 7.63 3.32
N TYR A 769 -26.54 8.22 4.24
CA TYR A 769 -25.82 9.46 3.97
C TYR A 769 -24.85 9.28 2.79
N ASN A 770 -24.95 10.20 1.83
CA ASN A 770 -24.11 10.25 0.62
C ASN A 770 -23.99 8.92 -0.13
N LYS A 771 -24.90 7.96 0.11
CA LYS A 771 -25.11 6.86 -0.82
C LYS A 771 -25.79 7.42 -2.04
N GLY A 772 -25.09 7.41 -3.15
CA GLY A 772 -25.67 7.77 -4.43
C GLY A 772 -26.87 6.88 -4.77
N ALA A 773 -27.65 7.31 -5.74
CA ALA A 773 -28.79 6.51 -6.22
C ALA A 773 -28.29 5.18 -6.82
N SER A 774 -29.01 4.10 -6.55
CA SER A 774 -28.77 2.83 -7.23
C SER A 774 -29.02 2.98 -8.73
N VAL A 775 -28.05 2.58 -9.54
CA VAL A 775 -28.13 2.63 -11.01
C VAL A 775 -28.13 1.21 -11.56
N SER A 776 -29.11 0.88 -12.38
CA SER A 776 -29.17 -0.45 -13.00
C SER A 776 -28.00 -0.67 -13.95
N MET A 777 -27.20 -1.69 -13.66
CA MET A 777 -26.07 -2.16 -14.47
C MET A 777 -26.45 -3.33 -15.39
N ASP A 778 -27.73 -3.69 -15.50
CA ASP A 778 -28.20 -4.86 -16.28
C ASP A 778 -27.89 -4.73 -17.78
N GLY A 779 -27.81 -3.48 -18.29
CA GLY A 779 -27.46 -3.18 -19.67
C GLY A 779 -26.00 -3.43 -20.03
N VAL A 780 -25.09 -3.38 -19.05
CA VAL A 780 -23.65 -3.61 -19.26
C VAL A 780 -23.40 -5.11 -19.32
N LYS A 781 -22.82 -5.58 -20.41
CA LYS A 781 -22.59 -7.01 -20.69
C LYS A 781 -21.14 -7.29 -20.95
N ASP A 782 -20.79 -8.56 -20.88
CA ASP A 782 -19.51 -9.04 -21.35
C ASP A 782 -19.24 -8.59 -22.78
N LEU A 783 -18.01 -8.20 -23.06
CA LEU A 783 -17.60 -7.64 -24.33
C LEU A 783 -16.66 -8.63 -25.06
N THR A 784 -16.88 -8.81 -26.37
CA THR A 784 -15.94 -9.55 -27.22
C THR A 784 -15.32 -8.62 -28.24
N LEU A 785 -14.00 -8.56 -28.27
CA LEU A 785 -13.21 -7.75 -29.18
C LEU A 785 -12.48 -8.66 -30.18
N GLN A 786 -12.20 -8.12 -31.35
CA GLN A 786 -11.31 -8.76 -32.32
C GLN A 786 -10.21 -7.77 -32.72
N VAL A 787 -8.98 -8.21 -32.76
CA VAL A 787 -7.85 -7.39 -33.13
C VAL A 787 -6.78 -8.21 -33.83
N VAL A 788 -6.06 -7.61 -34.75
CA VAL A 788 -4.88 -8.21 -35.38
C VAL A 788 -3.68 -8.06 -34.43
N HIS A 789 -2.83 -9.08 -34.33
CA HIS A 789 -1.63 -9.03 -33.50
C HIS A 789 -0.80 -7.75 -33.73
N GLY A 790 -0.23 -7.18 -32.69
CA GLY A 790 0.50 -5.92 -32.73
C GLY A 790 -0.36 -4.66 -32.94
N LYS A 791 -1.67 -4.78 -33.18
CA LYS A 791 -2.60 -3.66 -33.38
C LYS A 791 -3.39 -3.34 -32.13
N LYS A 792 -4.05 -2.20 -32.18
CA LYS A 792 -4.92 -1.68 -31.12
C LYS A 792 -6.39 -1.80 -31.51
N VAL A 793 -7.24 -1.97 -30.51
CA VAL A 793 -8.69 -1.82 -30.59
C VAL A 793 -9.17 -0.96 -29.44
N ASP A 794 -9.92 0.09 -29.75
CA ASP A 794 -10.59 0.90 -28.74
C ASP A 794 -11.99 0.34 -28.47
N PHE A 795 -12.49 0.49 -27.25
CA PHE A 795 -13.82 0.03 -26.84
C PHE A 795 -14.42 0.99 -25.84
N ASP A 796 -15.74 0.88 -25.68
CA ASP A 796 -16.51 1.59 -24.67
C ASP A 796 -17.51 0.59 -24.07
N LEU A 797 -17.49 0.47 -22.74
CA LEU A 797 -18.45 -0.38 -22.00
C LEU A 797 -19.85 0.21 -21.97
N ALA A 798 -20.03 1.44 -22.43
CA ALA A 798 -21.27 2.18 -22.40
C ALA A 798 -21.91 2.19 -21.00
N LEU A 799 -21.10 2.58 -20.00
CA LEU A 799 -21.55 2.62 -18.63
C LEU A 799 -22.68 3.63 -18.45
N PRO A 800 -23.72 3.32 -17.66
CA PRO A 800 -24.71 4.30 -17.25
C PRO A 800 -24.08 5.45 -16.48
N GLU A 801 -24.69 6.61 -16.51
CA GLU A 801 -24.22 7.80 -15.76
C GLU A 801 -24.02 7.48 -14.27
N GLY A 802 -22.86 7.81 -13.73
CA GLY A 802 -22.46 7.55 -12.35
C GLY A 802 -21.90 6.15 -12.10
N VAL A 803 -22.03 5.20 -13.02
CA VAL A 803 -21.38 3.88 -12.91
C VAL A 803 -19.92 4.00 -13.35
N LYS A 804 -19.02 3.41 -12.58
CA LYS A 804 -17.58 3.38 -12.86
C LYS A 804 -17.10 1.96 -13.09
N ALA A 805 -15.96 1.80 -13.77
CA ALA A 805 -15.34 0.51 -14.01
C ALA A 805 -13.91 0.49 -13.51
N ARG A 806 -13.42 -0.69 -13.13
CA ARG A 806 -12.05 -0.91 -12.70
C ARG A 806 -11.57 -2.30 -13.08
N ILE A 807 -10.23 -2.45 -13.16
CA ILE A 807 -9.60 -3.69 -13.60
C ILE A 807 -9.41 -4.60 -12.39
N MET A 808 -9.99 -5.80 -12.42
CA MET A 808 -9.78 -6.86 -11.45
C MET A 808 -8.67 -7.81 -11.90
N GLU A 809 -8.70 -8.21 -13.18
CA GLU A 809 -7.66 -8.99 -13.82
C GLU A 809 -7.34 -8.35 -15.17
N SER A 810 -6.05 -8.08 -15.41
CA SER A 810 -5.61 -7.48 -16.66
C SER A 810 -5.29 -8.54 -17.74
N THR A 811 -5.02 -8.07 -18.96
CA THR A 811 -4.58 -8.87 -20.10
C THR A 811 -3.26 -9.60 -19.82
N VAL A 812 -3.07 -10.75 -20.44
CA VAL A 812 -1.80 -11.52 -20.44
C VAL A 812 -1.02 -11.32 -21.72
N TYR A 813 -1.71 -11.18 -22.85
CA TYR A 813 -1.10 -11.16 -24.18
C TYR A 813 -1.25 -9.81 -24.88
N GLY A 814 -1.38 -8.75 -24.08
CA GLY A 814 -1.55 -7.41 -24.61
C GLY A 814 -1.21 -6.31 -23.62
N THR A 815 -1.49 -5.08 -23.99
CA THR A 815 -1.58 -3.94 -23.08
C THR A 815 -3.03 -3.51 -23.01
N PHE A 816 -3.48 -3.15 -21.82
CA PHE A 816 -4.85 -2.78 -21.56
C PHE A 816 -4.91 -1.46 -20.78
N ARG A 817 -5.78 -0.56 -21.19
CA ARG A 817 -6.08 0.69 -20.50
C ARG A 817 -7.58 0.80 -20.36
N LEU A 818 -8.01 1.27 -19.22
CA LEU A 818 -9.41 1.53 -18.89
C LEU A 818 -9.45 2.77 -18.01
N ASP A 819 -10.34 3.69 -18.32
CA ASP A 819 -10.69 4.76 -17.43
C ASP A 819 -11.95 4.43 -16.60
N LEU A 820 -12.23 5.23 -15.59
CA LEU A 820 -13.38 5.01 -14.72
C LEU A 820 -14.72 5.13 -15.41
N SER A 821 -14.79 5.79 -16.58
CA SER A 821 -16.01 5.94 -17.40
C SER A 821 -16.32 4.71 -18.25
N GLY A 822 -15.39 3.76 -18.35
CA GLY A 822 -15.51 2.57 -19.15
C GLY A 822 -14.98 2.68 -20.58
N GLU A 823 -14.36 3.80 -20.94
CA GLU A 823 -13.61 3.92 -22.19
C GLU A 823 -12.25 3.24 -22.04
N GLY A 824 -11.85 2.44 -23.03
CA GLY A 824 -10.61 1.71 -22.93
C GLY A 824 -9.97 1.36 -24.27
N GLN A 825 -8.76 0.83 -24.19
CA GLN A 825 -7.96 0.39 -25.34
C GLN A 825 -7.25 -0.91 -24.99
N TYR A 826 -7.33 -1.87 -25.89
CA TYR A 826 -6.51 -3.06 -25.87
C TYR A 826 -5.54 -3.04 -27.05
N ARG A 827 -4.27 -3.38 -26.82
CA ARG A 827 -3.25 -3.59 -27.86
C ARG A 827 -2.72 -5.01 -27.75
N ALA A 828 -2.92 -5.81 -28.79
CA ALA A 828 -2.38 -7.15 -28.85
C ALA A 828 -0.86 -7.16 -28.98
N MET A 829 -0.18 -8.10 -28.33
CA MET A 829 1.24 -8.36 -28.53
C MET A 829 1.51 -8.84 -29.94
N GLU A 830 2.64 -8.42 -30.49
CA GLU A 830 3.08 -8.88 -31.81
C GLU A 830 3.43 -10.36 -31.71
N GLY A 831 2.93 -11.14 -32.68
CA GLY A 831 3.13 -12.59 -32.71
C GLY A 831 2.13 -13.43 -31.90
N PHE A 832 1.41 -12.86 -30.94
CA PHE A 832 0.38 -13.59 -30.23
C PHE A 832 -0.87 -13.78 -31.11
N ARG A 833 -1.47 -14.98 -31.06
CA ARG A 833 -2.76 -15.33 -31.69
C ARG A 833 -3.52 -16.22 -30.72
N GLY A 834 -4.80 -15.95 -30.55
CA GLY A 834 -5.64 -16.70 -29.63
C GLY A 834 -6.60 -15.80 -28.88
N GLU A 835 -7.07 -16.26 -27.76
CA GLU A 835 -7.96 -15.49 -26.88
C GLU A 835 -7.17 -14.93 -25.68
N ASP A 836 -7.45 -13.68 -25.35
CA ASP A 836 -7.01 -13.00 -24.13
C ASP A 836 -8.23 -12.57 -23.32
N ARG A 837 -8.11 -12.49 -22.01
CA ARG A 837 -9.24 -12.22 -21.13
C ARG A 837 -8.89 -11.16 -20.11
N ILE A 838 -9.80 -10.23 -19.92
CA ILE A 838 -9.71 -9.19 -18.91
C ILE A 838 -10.97 -9.26 -18.03
N LEU A 839 -10.83 -9.24 -16.73
CA LEU A 839 -11.93 -9.21 -15.78
C LEU A 839 -12.05 -7.81 -15.19
N LEU A 840 -13.25 -7.25 -15.26
CA LEU A 840 -13.59 -5.94 -14.74
C LEU A 840 -14.64 -6.06 -13.65
N GLU A 841 -14.64 -5.14 -12.71
CA GLU A 841 -15.76 -4.87 -11.83
C GLU A 841 -16.32 -3.48 -12.16
N ILE A 842 -17.61 -3.41 -12.36
CA ILE A 842 -18.34 -2.15 -12.46
C ILE A 842 -19.13 -1.93 -11.17
N TYR A 843 -19.24 -0.68 -10.75
CA TYR A 843 -19.93 -0.33 -9.51
C TYR A 843 -20.69 0.99 -9.66
N ASP A 844 -21.85 1.05 -9.01
CA ASP A 844 -22.73 2.21 -9.01
C ASP A 844 -22.46 3.13 -7.78
N PRO A 845 -23.02 4.34 -7.76
CA PRO A 845 -22.88 5.23 -6.60
C PRO A 845 -23.46 4.69 -5.30
N ALA A 846 -24.39 3.74 -5.35
CA ALA A 846 -24.93 3.07 -4.17
C ALA A 846 -24.04 1.94 -3.64
N GLY A 847 -22.92 1.62 -4.35
CA GLY A 847 -21.99 0.55 -3.99
C GLY A 847 -22.41 -0.84 -4.50
N ASN A 848 -23.46 -0.97 -5.32
CA ASN A 848 -23.77 -2.23 -5.98
C ASN A 848 -22.69 -2.57 -7.00
N ARG A 849 -22.35 -3.84 -7.13
CA ARG A 849 -21.23 -4.31 -7.96
C ARG A 849 -21.66 -5.39 -8.93
N LYS A 850 -20.99 -5.44 -10.08
CA LYS A 850 -21.17 -6.46 -11.10
C LYS A 850 -19.86 -6.73 -11.83
N THR A 851 -19.54 -7.99 -12.06
CA THR A 851 -18.41 -8.43 -12.86
C THR A 851 -18.72 -8.37 -14.35
N VAL A 852 -17.76 -7.93 -15.15
CA VAL A 852 -17.84 -7.88 -16.62
C VAL A 852 -16.54 -8.47 -17.19
N THR A 853 -16.65 -9.37 -18.14
CA THR A 853 -15.51 -9.98 -18.83
C THR A 853 -15.34 -9.37 -20.22
N ILE A 854 -14.11 -8.99 -20.55
CA ILE A 854 -13.73 -8.66 -21.93
C ILE A 854 -12.91 -9.84 -22.48
N THR A 855 -13.42 -10.46 -23.54
CA THR A 855 -12.70 -11.50 -24.27
C THR A 855 -12.16 -10.90 -25.57
N VAL A 856 -10.87 -11.01 -25.81
CA VAL A 856 -10.21 -10.49 -27.02
C VAL A 856 -9.71 -11.62 -27.86
N THR A 857 -10.22 -11.73 -29.08
CA THR A 857 -9.70 -12.68 -30.07
C THR A 857 -8.66 -11.99 -30.95
N VAL A 858 -7.42 -12.46 -30.86
CA VAL A 858 -6.30 -11.93 -31.64
C VAL A 858 -6.06 -12.79 -32.86
N THR A 859 -6.08 -12.16 -34.04
CA THR A 859 -6.02 -12.85 -35.35
C THR A 859 -4.78 -12.47 -36.15
N GLU A 860 -4.52 -13.17 -37.24
CA GLU A 860 -3.44 -12.84 -38.19
C GLU A 860 -3.77 -11.63 -39.07
N GLU A 861 -5.02 -11.51 -39.53
CA GLU A 861 -5.55 -10.45 -40.38
C GLU A 861 -6.98 -10.06 -39.95
#